data_abd95fced9257aa848073eaafbac35db
#
_entry.id   abd95fced9257aa848073eaafbac35db
#
_cell.length_a   1.000
_cell.length_b   1.000
_cell.length_c   1.000
_cell.angle_alpha   90.00
_cell.angle_beta   90.00
_cell.angle_gamma   90.00
#
_symmetry.space_group_name_H-M   'P 1'
#
loop_
_entity.id
_entity.type
_entity.pdbx_description
1 polymer ?
#
loop_
_entity_poly.entity_id
_entity_poly.type
_entity_poly.pdbx_seq_one_letter_code
_entity_poly.pdbx_strand_id
1 'polypeptide(L)'
;MSSLSRFYFYLILQKPRSTLLLLTSLILLFAWHSLDFRLDASSDSLVLENDQDLKFYRVIEKQYGSDDFLFITYTPDADLFSEEVKKDIRILSDKLAEIETVKSVVTILDVPLIESPPVTLSDIQEKVLTLESEETDQKLARQELLNSPLYTNLLISSDGSMTAMQVNFKRDDRYHELLEQRNQLRELKLQRPLSPDERQQLKVASHQFDLYSASFQARQSEDIITVRRIMDEHRENAGLFLGGLPMITSDSIDYIRHDLMTFGIGVLVFLIILLGVIFQQLRWVVLPMLCCAASGVFMVGFLGWVNWPVTVVSSNFISLMLIITLSLMVHLMVRYRELQAIHITADHSELIRQMISSKVQPSFFTALTTIVAFASLIVSGIRPVIDFGWMMTIGISMSFIIAFALFPAMLVLLSPTQRTFKGDMTSAITSYFAQTIQRFDKRVFITFMIVSVLSVIGMSKLSVENRFIDYYKEHTEIYQGMILIDEKMGGTTPLDVVIDAPADFFQEEEVVEEEGLLDDLDLGFDLDLDLDEDAGITSTSYWFNNNRLPEVKAIHQYLDGLPETGKVLSISTSLDLLRSLDEDVVMDDFFLSILYKRVPEDIKQSLFQPYMSEDGNQLRFTIRVYESDPNLKREALLEKIKHHLVSEMGLAEEQVHLTGMLVLYNNLLQSLFKSQILTISVVFIAILFMFFISFRNLKMACLAIVPNIIAASTVLGIMGWLRIPLDIMTITIAAICIGIAVDDTIHYVHRFTEEFKKDRNYWDAIKRSHNSIGRAMYYTTITITLGFSILALSNFIPSIYFGLLTGFSMIMALLANLTLLPVLIVWLKPHGR
;
A
#
# COMPACT_ATOMS: atom_id res chain seq x y z
N MET A 1 15.87 5.98 46.48
CA MET A 1 15.19 6.63 45.32
C MET A 1 16.19 7.58 44.66
N SER A 2 16.34 7.48 43.32
CA SER A 2 17.16 8.41 42.56
C SER A 2 16.62 9.84 42.65
N SER A 3 17.44 10.88 42.39
CA SER A 3 17.05 12.27 42.34
C SER A 3 15.85 12.46 41.35
N LEU A 4 15.88 11.78 40.22
CA LEU A 4 14.84 11.79 39.19
C LEU A 4 13.50 11.25 39.70
N SER A 5 13.51 10.15 40.46
CA SER A 5 12.31 9.56 41.06
C SER A 5 11.67 10.51 42.10
N ARG A 6 12.48 11.20 42.90
CA ARG A 6 11.97 12.20 43.85
C ARG A 6 11.32 13.39 43.15
N PHE A 7 11.92 13.89 42.08
CA PHE A 7 11.38 14.98 41.27
C PHE A 7 10.06 14.60 40.58
N TYR A 8 9.99 13.39 40.01
CA TYR A 8 8.78 12.85 39.38
C TYR A 8 7.61 12.77 40.39
N PHE A 9 7.83 12.15 41.54
CA PHE A 9 6.77 12.08 42.58
C PHE A 9 6.39 13.44 43.15
N TYR A 10 7.33 14.39 43.25
CA TYR A 10 7.03 15.76 43.62
C TYR A 10 6.04 16.42 42.62
N LEU A 11 6.29 16.30 41.32
CA LEU A 11 5.43 16.85 40.28
C LEU A 11 4.02 16.21 40.29
N ILE A 12 3.94 14.90 40.39
CA ILE A 12 2.66 14.17 40.24
C ILE A 12 1.84 14.22 41.54
N LEU A 13 2.45 14.00 42.70
CA LEU A 13 1.70 13.89 43.96
C LEU A 13 1.52 15.24 44.67
N GLN A 14 2.54 16.13 44.62
CA GLN A 14 2.48 17.40 45.36
C GLN A 14 2.01 18.60 44.50
N LYS A 15 2.27 18.54 43.17
CA LYS A 15 1.84 19.61 42.23
C LYS A 15 1.00 19.08 41.05
N PRO A 16 -0.04 18.28 41.28
CA PRO A 16 -0.82 17.67 40.19
C PRO A 16 -1.47 18.71 39.28
N ARG A 17 -1.95 19.85 39.83
CA ARG A 17 -2.57 20.92 39.02
C ARG A 17 -1.58 21.56 38.04
N SER A 18 -0.35 21.82 38.47
CA SER A 18 0.68 22.41 37.61
C SER A 18 1.10 21.42 36.52
N THR A 19 1.20 20.13 36.84
CA THR A 19 1.50 19.06 35.87
C THR A 19 0.38 18.93 34.84
N LEU A 20 -0.89 18.96 35.27
CA LEU A 20 -2.04 18.92 34.35
C LEU A 20 -2.08 20.16 33.44
N LEU A 21 -1.83 21.37 33.99
CA LEU A 21 -1.76 22.59 33.19
C LEU A 21 -0.68 22.50 32.10
N LEU A 22 0.52 22.04 32.44
CA LEU A 22 1.62 21.88 31.49
C LEU A 22 1.25 20.88 30.37
N LEU A 23 0.74 19.72 30.76
CA LEU A 23 0.35 18.68 29.80
C LEU A 23 -0.80 19.13 28.91
N THR A 24 -1.82 19.76 29.48
CA THR A 24 -2.96 20.30 28.72
C THR A 24 -2.51 21.38 27.73
N SER A 25 -1.63 22.32 28.17
CA SER A 25 -1.07 23.33 27.27
C SER A 25 -0.29 22.71 26.10
N LEU A 26 0.50 21.67 26.38
CA LEU A 26 1.23 20.95 25.34
C LEU A 26 0.27 20.23 24.35
N ILE A 27 -0.77 19.58 24.86
CA ILE A 27 -1.79 18.93 24.05
C ILE A 27 -2.55 19.94 23.19
N LEU A 28 -2.90 21.10 23.73
CA LEU A 28 -3.57 22.19 23.00
C LEU A 28 -2.66 22.78 21.90
N LEU A 29 -1.36 22.88 22.14
CA LEU A 29 -0.39 23.30 21.12
C LEU A 29 -0.41 22.35 19.93
N PHE A 30 -0.37 21.04 20.17
CA PHE A 30 -0.46 20.04 19.10
C PHE A 30 -1.86 19.96 18.51
N ALA A 31 -2.92 20.18 19.28
CA ALA A 31 -4.28 20.27 18.75
C ALA A 31 -4.44 21.39 17.70
N TRP A 32 -3.72 22.50 17.84
CA TRP A 32 -3.70 23.55 16.82
C TRP A 32 -3.11 23.05 15.50
N HIS A 33 -2.02 22.29 15.54
CA HIS A 33 -1.37 21.72 14.36
C HIS A 33 -2.12 20.52 13.77
N SER A 34 -3.15 20.00 14.41
CA SER A 34 -3.99 18.95 13.80
C SER A 34 -4.77 19.42 12.56
N LEU A 35 -4.90 20.74 12.38
CA LEU A 35 -5.49 21.33 11.18
C LEU A 35 -4.58 21.17 9.94
N ASP A 36 -3.29 21.00 10.15
CA ASP A 36 -2.29 20.79 9.09
C ASP A 36 -2.12 19.29 8.74
N PHE A 37 -2.93 18.40 9.32
CA PHE A 37 -2.88 16.97 9.09
C PHE A 37 -3.25 16.61 7.65
N ARG A 38 -2.48 15.72 7.01
CA ARG A 38 -2.61 15.36 5.60
C ARG A 38 -2.66 13.85 5.39
N LEU A 39 -3.37 13.47 4.32
CA LEU A 39 -3.42 12.12 3.80
C LEU A 39 -2.68 12.06 2.46
N ASP A 40 -2.06 10.92 2.15
CA ASP A 40 -1.38 10.66 0.89
C ASP A 40 -1.77 9.25 0.41
N ALA A 41 -2.43 9.17 -0.73
CA ALA A 41 -2.76 7.93 -1.41
C ALA A 41 -2.20 7.90 -2.84
N SER A 42 -1.16 8.72 -3.11
CA SER A 42 -0.51 8.74 -4.42
C SER A 42 0.12 7.37 -4.74
N SER A 43 0.14 7.03 -6.02
CA SER A 43 0.83 5.83 -6.52
C SER A 43 2.32 5.82 -6.17
N ASP A 44 2.96 7.01 -6.14
CA ASP A 44 4.34 7.20 -5.68
C ASP A 44 4.57 6.69 -4.25
N SER A 45 3.55 6.68 -3.41
CA SER A 45 3.64 6.16 -2.03
C SER A 45 3.65 4.62 -1.96
N LEU A 46 3.28 3.94 -3.04
CA LEU A 46 3.20 2.47 -3.12
C LEU A 46 4.43 1.85 -3.81
N VAL A 47 5.37 2.64 -4.31
CA VAL A 47 6.54 2.18 -5.07
C VAL A 47 7.80 2.19 -4.19
N LEU A 48 8.76 1.31 -4.51
CA LEU A 48 10.06 1.28 -3.84
C LEU A 48 10.93 2.46 -4.28
N GLU A 49 11.30 3.36 -3.36
CA GLU A 49 12.10 4.56 -3.67
C GLU A 49 13.48 4.30 -4.31
N ASN A 50 14.06 3.12 -4.07
CA ASN A 50 15.41 2.76 -4.51
C ASN A 50 15.39 1.78 -5.70
N ASP A 51 14.24 1.59 -6.36
CA ASP A 51 14.09 0.70 -7.48
C ASP A 51 14.73 1.31 -8.73
N GLN A 52 15.61 0.53 -9.41
CA GLN A 52 16.20 0.95 -10.67
C GLN A 52 15.15 0.96 -11.80
N ASP A 53 14.20 0.03 -11.75
CA ASP A 53 13.12 -0.06 -12.72
C ASP A 53 12.16 1.13 -12.63
N LEU A 54 12.00 1.73 -11.43
CA LEU A 54 11.25 2.98 -11.27
C LEU A 54 11.91 4.15 -12.02
N LYS A 55 13.25 4.21 -12.03
CA LYS A 55 13.97 5.26 -12.75
C LYS A 55 13.78 5.09 -14.26
N PHE A 56 13.91 3.88 -14.74
CA PHE A 56 13.68 3.56 -16.14
C PHE A 56 12.23 3.83 -16.55
N TYR A 57 11.27 3.40 -15.73
CA TYR A 57 9.85 3.71 -15.93
C TYR A 57 9.58 5.21 -16.12
N ARG A 58 10.17 6.07 -15.28
CA ARG A 58 10.02 7.52 -15.39
C ARG A 58 10.64 8.11 -16.64
N VAL A 59 11.74 7.53 -17.14
CA VAL A 59 12.36 7.94 -18.42
C VAL A 59 11.41 7.62 -19.57
N ILE A 60 10.86 6.42 -19.60
CA ILE A 60 9.91 5.97 -20.62
C ILE A 60 8.60 6.78 -20.56
N GLU A 61 8.07 7.03 -19.36
CA GLU A 61 6.90 7.87 -19.17
C GLU A 61 7.10 9.31 -19.67
N LYS A 62 8.30 9.86 -19.47
CA LYS A 62 8.63 11.20 -19.98
C LYS A 62 8.74 11.22 -21.52
N GLN A 63 9.27 10.17 -22.11
CA GLN A 63 9.50 10.06 -23.56
C GLN A 63 8.21 9.77 -24.32
N TYR A 64 7.38 8.85 -23.84
CA TYR A 64 6.19 8.35 -24.54
C TYR A 64 4.86 8.89 -23.98
N GLY A 65 4.92 9.72 -22.94
CA GLY A 65 3.74 10.31 -22.27
C GLY A 65 3.27 9.56 -21.05
N SER A 66 2.45 10.22 -20.22
CA SER A 66 1.86 9.64 -19.01
C SER A 66 0.37 9.34 -19.24
N ASP A 67 -0.11 8.30 -18.55
CA ASP A 67 -1.48 7.77 -18.70
C ASP A 67 -2.48 8.43 -17.70
N ASP A 68 -2.46 9.75 -17.55
CA ASP A 68 -3.40 10.47 -16.68
C ASP A 68 -4.77 10.63 -17.34
N PHE A 69 -5.53 9.55 -17.41
CA PHE A 69 -6.87 9.55 -17.94
C PHE A 69 -7.85 8.79 -17.04
N LEU A 70 -9.14 9.10 -17.20
CA LEU A 70 -10.23 8.27 -16.67
C LEU A 70 -10.81 7.40 -17.78
N PHE A 71 -11.27 6.26 -17.40
CA PHE A 71 -11.92 5.29 -18.26
C PHE A 71 -13.36 5.08 -17.79
N ILE A 72 -14.33 5.39 -18.63
CA ILE A 72 -15.74 5.18 -18.32
C ILE A 72 -16.25 4.05 -19.21
N THR A 73 -16.67 2.94 -18.60
CA THR A 73 -17.34 1.88 -19.33
C THR A 73 -18.80 2.22 -19.51
N TYR A 74 -19.34 1.97 -20.71
CA TYR A 74 -20.71 2.19 -21.06
C TYR A 74 -21.31 0.89 -21.63
N THR A 75 -22.21 0.27 -20.87
CA THR A 75 -22.91 -0.97 -21.26
C THR A 75 -24.38 -0.64 -21.43
N PRO A 76 -24.87 -0.39 -22.67
CA PRO A 76 -26.25 -0.04 -22.91
C PRO A 76 -27.19 -1.23 -22.72
N ASP A 77 -28.45 -0.97 -22.38
CA ASP A 77 -29.52 -1.97 -22.39
C ASP A 77 -30.02 -2.31 -23.82
N ALA A 78 -29.68 -1.45 -24.78
CA ALA A 78 -30.03 -1.57 -26.21
C ALA A 78 -28.80 -1.91 -27.06
N ASP A 79 -28.95 -2.08 -28.38
CA ASP A 79 -27.80 -2.27 -29.30
C ASP A 79 -26.88 -1.04 -29.24
N LEU A 80 -25.61 -1.23 -29.02
CA LEU A 80 -24.57 -0.20 -28.93
C LEU A 80 -24.55 0.74 -30.15
N PHE A 81 -24.86 0.23 -31.33
CA PHE A 81 -24.86 1.00 -32.58
C PHE A 81 -26.21 1.65 -32.93
N SER A 82 -27.20 1.57 -32.04
CA SER A 82 -28.49 2.25 -32.23
C SER A 82 -28.33 3.77 -32.14
N GLU A 83 -29.19 4.52 -32.89
CA GLU A 83 -29.16 5.98 -32.87
C GLU A 83 -29.42 6.59 -31.49
N GLU A 84 -30.25 5.91 -30.68
CA GLU A 84 -30.53 6.31 -29.30
C GLU A 84 -29.28 6.24 -28.40
N VAL A 85 -28.57 5.13 -28.49
CA VAL A 85 -27.32 4.92 -27.72
C VAL A 85 -26.23 5.89 -28.21
N LYS A 86 -26.03 6.03 -29.51
CA LYS A 86 -25.04 6.99 -30.06
C LYS A 86 -25.31 8.42 -29.57
N LYS A 87 -26.55 8.83 -29.56
CA LYS A 87 -26.97 10.14 -29.06
C LYS A 87 -26.69 10.31 -27.56
N ASP A 88 -26.94 9.25 -26.75
CA ASP A 88 -26.68 9.27 -25.31
C ASP A 88 -25.18 9.37 -25.03
N ILE A 89 -24.37 8.61 -25.76
CA ILE A 89 -22.88 8.67 -25.69
C ILE A 89 -22.41 10.09 -26.05
N ARG A 90 -22.97 10.74 -27.11
CA ARG A 90 -22.60 12.10 -27.50
C ARG A 90 -22.94 13.11 -26.41
N ILE A 91 -24.14 13.04 -25.83
CA ILE A 91 -24.55 13.95 -24.75
C ILE A 91 -23.65 13.77 -23.53
N LEU A 92 -23.31 12.52 -23.17
CA LEU A 92 -22.41 12.22 -22.06
C LEU A 92 -21.01 12.77 -22.35
N SER A 93 -20.47 12.51 -23.53
CA SER A 93 -19.15 13.01 -23.97
C SER A 93 -19.06 14.53 -23.93
N ASP A 94 -20.07 15.23 -24.48
CA ASP A 94 -20.10 16.69 -24.53
C ASP A 94 -20.12 17.29 -23.12
N LYS A 95 -20.96 16.76 -22.21
CA LYS A 95 -20.99 17.20 -20.81
C LYS A 95 -19.65 16.96 -20.07
N LEU A 96 -18.99 15.85 -20.36
CA LEU A 96 -17.66 15.57 -19.78
C LEU A 96 -16.59 16.52 -20.33
N ALA A 97 -16.66 16.88 -21.60
CA ALA A 97 -15.75 17.84 -22.24
C ALA A 97 -15.92 19.28 -21.72
N GLU A 98 -17.09 19.63 -21.12
CA GLU A 98 -17.31 20.94 -20.50
C GLU A 98 -16.53 21.11 -19.18
N ILE A 99 -15.98 20.05 -18.57
CA ILE A 99 -15.17 20.13 -17.35
C ILE A 99 -13.86 20.84 -17.66
N GLU A 100 -13.54 21.92 -16.94
CA GLU A 100 -12.41 22.81 -17.22
C GLU A 100 -11.05 22.09 -17.31
N THR A 101 -10.85 21.07 -16.50
CA THR A 101 -9.62 20.27 -16.43
C THR A 101 -9.53 19.19 -17.49
N VAL A 102 -10.62 18.87 -18.19
CA VAL A 102 -10.63 17.90 -19.28
C VAL A 102 -10.01 18.52 -20.54
N LYS A 103 -9.12 17.79 -21.17
CA LYS A 103 -8.47 18.13 -22.45
C LYS A 103 -9.29 17.61 -23.63
N SER A 104 -9.70 16.36 -23.57
CA SER A 104 -10.49 15.67 -24.61
C SER A 104 -11.21 14.47 -24.05
N VAL A 105 -12.32 14.12 -24.69
CA VAL A 105 -13.04 12.87 -24.45
C VAL A 105 -13.02 12.09 -25.76
N VAL A 106 -12.54 10.85 -25.71
CA VAL A 106 -12.45 9.96 -26.88
C VAL A 106 -13.47 8.85 -26.72
N THR A 107 -14.33 8.70 -27.70
CA THR A 107 -15.38 7.68 -27.74
C THR A 107 -15.34 6.92 -29.07
N ILE A 108 -16.16 5.87 -29.22
CA ILE A 108 -16.34 5.19 -30.52
C ILE A 108 -16.91 6.10 -31.60
N LEU A 109 -17.50 7.26 -31.22
CA LEU A 109 -18.07 8.23 -32.17
C LEU A 109 -16.98 9.10 -32.82
N ASP A 110 -15.82 9.27 -32.16
CA ASP A 110 -14.78 10.24 -32.53
C ASP A 110 -13.58 9.59 -33.23
N VAL A 111 -13.48 8.25 -33.16
CA VAL A 111 -12.33 7.54 -33.71
C VAL A 111 -12.39 7.47 -35.24
N PRO A 112 -11.22 7.55 -35.93
CA PRO A 112 -11.13 7.44 -37.38
C PRO A 112 -11.58 6.07 -37.88
N LEU A 113 -12.44 6.08 -38.90
CA LEU A 113 -12.83 4.89 -39.65
C LEU A 113 -12.18 4.95 -41.03
N ILE A 114 -11.50 3.88 -41.42
CA ILE A 114 -10.72 3.82 -42.67
C ILE A 114 -11.22 2.78 -43.66
N GLU A 115 -12.05 1.83 -43.20
CA GLU A 115 -12.66 0.78 -44.02
C GLU A 115 -14.16 0.97 -44.26
N SER A 116 -14.73 2.10 -43.85
CA SER A 116 -16.21 2.28 -43.76
C SER A 116 -16.72 3.56 -44.42
N PRO A 117 -16.64 3.78 -45.76
CA PRO A 117 -16.05 2.97 -46.83
C PRO A 117 -14.52 3.01 -46.84
N PRO A 118 -13.87 2.08 -47.54
CA PRO A 118 -12.38 2.10 -47.66
C PRO A 118 -11.91 3.41 -48.25
N VAL A 119 -10.95 4.06 -47.56
CA VAL A 119 -10.34 5.33 -47.95
C VAL A 119 -8.91 5.05 -48.46
N THR A 120 -8.42 5.91 -49.37
CA THR A 120 -7.00 5.81 -49.80
C THR A 120 -6.11 6.65 -48.89
N LEU A 121 -4.79 6.37 -48.93
CA LEU A 121 -3.80 7.16 -48.18
C LEU A 121 -3.83 8.67 -48.50
N SER A 122 -4.25 9.06 -49.73
CA SER A 122 -4.43 10.43 -50.08
C SER A 122 -5.69 11.05 -49.46
N ASP A 123 -6.72 10.26 -49.27
CA ASP A 123 -8.00 10.75 -48.73
C ASP A 123 -7.89 11.00 -47.20
N ILE A 124 -7.06 10.27 -46.49
CA ILE A 124 -6.79 10.49 -45.05
C ILE A 124 -6.28 11.90 -44.75
N GLN A 125 -5.56 12.51 -45.70
CA GLN A 125 -5.08 13.89 -45.55
C GLN A 125 -6.17 14.94 -45.67
N GLU A 126 -7.28 14.61 -46.39
CA GLU A 126 -8.36 15.58 -46.67
C GLU A 126 -9.56 15.41 -45.77
N LYS A 127 -9.91 14.16 -45.41
CA LYS A 127 -11.15 13.88 -44.65
C LYS A 127 -11.05 12.57 -43.87
N VAL A 128 -11.07 12.65 -42.55
CA VAL A 128 -11.21 11.51 -41.67
C VAL A 128 -12.70 11.26 -41.41
N LEU A 129 -13.21 10.08 -41.74
CA LEU A 129 -14.59 9.68 -41.44
C LEU A 129 -14.68 9.13 -40.00
N THR A 130 -15.79 9.39 -39.35
CA THR A 130 -16.13 8.87 -38.01
C THR A 130 -17.50 8.18 -38.06
N LEU A 131 -17.90 7.54 -36.98
CA LEU A 131 -19.20 6.83 -36.90
C LEU A 131 -20.40 7.77 -37.10
N GLU A 132 -20.27 9.08 -36.90
CA GLU A 132 -21.31 10.11 -37.08
C GLU A 132 -21.25 10.79 -38.44
N SER A 133 -20.26 10.51 -39.27
CA SER A 133 -20.17 11.12 -40.60
C SER A 133 -21.28 10.63 -41.53
N GLU A 134 -21.93 11.54 -42.30
CA GLU A 134 -23.04 11.22 -43.20
C GLU A 134 -22.66 10.19 -44.28
N GLU A 135 -21.38 10.11 -44.62
CA GLU A 135 -20.82 9.26 -45.67
C GLU A 135 -20.45 7.86 -45.14
N THR A 136 -20.50 7.62 -43.83
CA THR A 136 -20.10 6.37 -43.21
C THR A 136 -21.13 5.26 -43.38
N ASP A 137 -20.72 4.10 -43.92
CA ASP A 137 -21.52 2.89 -43.92
C ASP A 137 -21.58 2.25 -42.54
N GLN A 138 -22.74 2.37 -41.89
CA GLN A 138 -22.92 1.92 -40.50
C GLN A 138 -22.67 0.40 -40.28
N LYS A 139 -22.86 -0.43 -41.34
CA LYS A 139 -22.62 -1.86 -41.25
C LYS A 139 -21.11 -2.18 -41.31
N LEU A 140 -20.41 -1.51 -42.26
CA LEU A 140 -18.96 -1.65 -42.35
C LEU A 140 -18.31 -1.06 -41.11
N ALA A 141 -18.73 0.11 -40.63
CA ALA A 141 -18.23 0.73 -39.43
C ALA A 141 -18.34 -0.18 -38.17
N ARG A 142 -19.48 -0.88 -38.03
CA ARG A 142 -19.65 -1.88 -36.96
C ARG A 142 -18.64 -3.03 -37.10
N GLN A 143 -18.40 -3.51 -38.32
CA GLN A 143 -17.45 -4.59 -38.56
C GLN A 143 -16.01 -4.13 -38.30
N GLU A 144 -15.68 -2.93 -38.78
CA GLU A 144 -14.39 -2.30 -38.56
C GLU A 144 -14.09 -2.14 -37.05
N LEU A 145 -14.98 -1.52 -36.29
CA LEU A 145 -14.79 -1.32 -34.85
C LEU A 145 -14.63 -2.62 -34.07
N LEU A 146 -15.38 -3.68 -34.46
CA LEU A 146 -15.31 -4.98 -33.79
C LEU A 146 -14.08 -5.81 -34.14
N ASN A 147 -13.46 -5.56 -35.30
CA ASN A 147 -12.31 -6.34 -35.79
C ASN A 147 -11.00 -5.52 -35.83
N SER A 148 -11.06 -4.23 -35.58
CA SER A 148 -9.90 -3.35 -35.64
C SER A 148 -8.83 -3.75 -34.61
N PRO A 149 -7.58 -3.92 -35.01
CA PRO A 149 -6.49 -4.17 -34.07
C PRO A 149 -6.25 -3.01 -33.11
N LEU A 150 -6.75 -1.79 -33.40
CA LEU A 150 -6.66 -0.62 -32.50
C LEU A 150 -7.82 -0.51 -31.53
N TYR A 151 -9.06 -0.74 -31.98
CA TYR A 151 -10.24 -0.38 -31.20
C TYR A 151 -10.81 -1.53 -30.38
N THR A 152 -10.72 -2.78 -30.90
CA THR A 152 -11.21 -3.97 -30.20
C THR A 152 -10.42 -4.19 -28.90
N ASN A 153 -11.13 -4.41 -27.79
CA ASN A 153 -10.56 -4.57 -26.44
C ASN A 153 -9.83 -3.29 -25.93
N LEU A 154 -10.04 -2.16 -26.55
CA LEU A 154 -9.57 -0.86 -26.06
C LEU A 154 -10.72 0.13 -25.89
N LEU A 155 -11.52 0.32 -26.94
CA LEU A 155 -12.69 1.23 -26.95
C LEU A 155 -14.01 0.47 -27.06
N ILE A 156 -13.99 -0.74 -27.60
CA ILE A 156 -15.17 -1.59 -27.72
C ILE A 156 -14.82 -3.02 -27.31
N SER A 157 -15.71 -3.69 -26.58
CA SER A 157 -15.54 -5.11 -26.25
C SER A 157 -15.63 -5.98 -27.49
N SER A 158 -14.92 -7.11 -27.52
CA SER A 158 -14.91 -8.05 -28.66
C SER A 158 -16.31 -8.58 -29.04
N ASP A 159 -17.25 -8.61 -28.08
CA ASP A 159 -18.64 -9.02 -28.28
C ASP A 159 -19.56 -7.86 -28.68
N GLY A 160 -19.05 -6.63 -28.73
CA GLY A 160 -19.80 -5.42 -29.06
C GLY A 160 -20.88 -5.03 -28.05
N SER A 161 -20.86 -5.61 -26.86
CA SER A 161 -21.85 -5.35 -25.81
C SER A 161 -21.55 -4.09 -24.99
N MET A 162 -20.31 -3.62 -25.02
CA MET A 162 -19.81 -2.53 -24.17
C MET A 162 -18.85 -1.64 -24.95
N THR A 163 -18.88 -0.36 -24.68
CA THR A 163 -17.85 0.59 -25.12
C THR A 163 -17.22 1.29 -23.94
N ALA A 164 -16.07 1.90 -24.18
CA ALA A 164 -15.39 2.74 -23.22
C ALA A 164 -15.23 4.16 -23.74
N MET A 165 -15.22 5.12 -22.84
CA MET A 165 -14.87 6.51 -23.08
C MET A 165 -13.60 6.82 -22.34
N GLN A 166 -12.62 7.39 -23.02
CA GLN A 166 -11.39 7.85 -22.41
C GLN A 166 -11.45 9.36 -22.19
N VAL A 167 -11.41 9.78 -20.93
CA VAL A 167 -11.42 11.20 -20.54
C VAL A 167 -10.00 11.62 -20.19
N ASN A 168 -9.37 12.39 -21.05
CA ASN A 168 -8.00 12.84 -20.89
C ASN A 168 -7.99 14.18 -20.14
N PHE A 169 -7.18 14.28 -19.09
CA PHE A 169 -6.98 15.52 -18.35
C PHE A 169 -5.91 16.41 -18.97
N LYS A 170 -6.01 17.71 -18.74
CA LYS A 170 -4.94 18.66 -19.04
C LYS A 170 -3.78 18.40 -18.10
N ARG A 171 -2.59 18.33 -18.66
CA ARG A 171 -1.35 18.18 -17.90
C ARG A 171 -1.14 19.40 -17.00
N ASP A 172 -0.88 19.17 -15.72
CA ASP A 172 -0.46 20.24 -14.80
C ASP A 172 1.06 20.35 -14.79
N ASP A 173 1.59 21.23 -15.64
CA ASP A 173 3.05 21.42 -15.81
C ASP A 173 3.72 21.81 -14.49
N ARG A 174 3.00 22.58 -13.63
CA ARG A 174 3.57 23.00 -12.35
C ARG A 174 3.72 21.84 -11.37
N TYR A 175 2.79 20.89 -11.39
CA TYR A 175 2.90 19.66 -10.61
C TYR A 175 4.13 18.84 -11.03
N HIS A 176 4.30 18.64 -12.33
CA HIS A 176 5.42 17.89 -12.89
C HIS A 176 6.77 18.58 -12.67
N GLU A 177 6.87 19.90 -12.81
CA GLU A 177 8.09 20.65 -12.47
C GLU A 177 8.52 20.45 -11.01
N LEU A 178 7.59 20.62 -10.08
CA LEU A 178 7.89 20.46 -8.65
C LEU A 178 8.24 19.00 -8.29
N LEU A 179 7.59 18.05 -8.95
CA LEU A 179 7.89 16.62 -8.83
C LEU A 179 9.31 16.32 -9.30
N GLU A 180 9.68 16.80 -10.47
CA GLU A 180 11.01 16.60 -11.07
C GLU A 180 12.10 17.24 -10.22
N GLN A 181 11.95 18.50 -9.79
CA GLN A 181 12.90 19.18 -8.91
C GLN A 181 13.15 18.41 -7.61
N ARG A 182 12.10 17.92 -6.99
CA ARG A 182 12.20 17.11 -5.78
C ARG A 182 12.92 15.79 -6.05
N ASN A 183 12.56 15.10 -7.14
CA ASN A 183 13.08 13.79 -7.45
C ASN A 183 14.55 13.84 -7.85
N GLN A 184 15.00 14.83 -8.60
CA GLN A 184 16.43 15.06 -8.92
C GLN A 184 17.28 15.18 -7.65
N LEU A 185 16.83 15.97 -6.67
CA LEU A 185 17.55 16.13 -5.41
C LEU A 185 17.52 14.85 -4.54
N ARG A 186 16.44 14.06 -4.61
CA ARG A 186 16.36 12.75 -3.96
C ARG A 186 17.33 11.75 -4.59
N GLU A 187 17.43 11.76 -5.89
CA GLU A 187 18.34 10.90 -6.63
C GLU A 187 19.81 11.22 -6.32
N LEU A 188 20.18 12.49 -6.30
CA LEU A 188 21.51 12.93 -5.85
C LEU A 188 21.83 12.45 -4.43
N LYS A 189 20.82 12.46 -3.53
CA LYS A 189 20.97 11.94 -2.15
C LYS A 189 21.26 10.44 -2.11
N LEU A 190 20.78 9.66 -3.09
CA LEU A 190 21.06 8.23 -3.18
C LEU A 190 22.48 7.94 -3.69
N GLN A 191 22.96 8.78 -4.61
CA GLN A 191 24.29 8.62 -5.22
C GLN A 191 25.42 9.11 -4.29
N ARG A 192 25.18 10.18 -3.52
CA ARG A 192 26.16 10.77 -2.60
C ARG A 192 25.50 11.56 -1.46
N PRO A 193 26.23 11.78 -0.35
CA PRO A 193 25.76 12.69 0.70
C PRO A 193 25.53 14.11 0.14
N LEU A 194 24.35 14.68 0.34
CA LEU A 194 24.03 16.03 -0.06
C LEU A 194 24.83 17.08 0.73
N SER A 195 25.23 18.14 0.07
CA SER A 195 25.76 19.36 0.69
C SER A 195 24.71 20.04 1.60
N PRO A 196 25.10 20.95 2.50
CA PRO A 196 24.15 21.70 3.32
C PRO A 196 23.12 22.47 2.49
N ASP A 197 23.54 23.08 1.37
CA ASP A 197 22.67 23.84 0.48
C ASP A 197 21.68 22.92 -0.28
N GLU A 198 22.15 21.79 -0.80
CA GLU A 198 21.30 20.78 -1.46
C GLU A 198 20.27 20.18 -0.48
N ARG A 199 20.63 19.97 0.79
CA ARG A 199 19.68 19.54 1.83
C ARG A 199 18.60 20.59 2.07
N GLN A 200 18.98 21.86 2.04
CA GLN A 200 18.01 22.94 2.20
C GLN A 200 17.10 23.04 0.96
N GLN A 201 17.68 22.94 -0.24
CA GLN A 201 16.91 22.89 -1.50
C GLN A 201 15.94 21.73 -1.52
N LEU A 202 16.36 20.51 -1.11
CA LEU A 202 15.46 19.35 -1.02
C LEU A 202 14.31 19.58 -0.04
N LYS A 203 14.55 20.23 1.09
CA LYS A 203 13.48 20.58 2.04
C LYS A 203 12.48 21.55 1.45
N VAL A 204 12.97 22.58 0.75
CA VAL A 204 12.12 23.60 0.10
C VAL A 204 11.32 22.97 -1.03
N ALA A 205 11.97 22.22 -1.92
CA ALA A 205 11.32 21.54 -3.04
C ALA A 205 10.27 20.54 -2.55
N SER A 206 10.60 19.72 -1.53
CA SER A 206 9.63 18.80 -0.93
C SER A 206 8.42 19.54 -0.34
N HIS A 207 8.65 20.60 0.40
CA HIS A 207 7.56 21.39 0.99
C HIS A 207 6.67 22.05 -0.07
N GLN A 208 7.27 22.61 -1.14
CA GLN A 208 6.51 23.21 -2.24
C GLN A 208 5.70 22.16 -2.99
N PHE A 209 6.30 21.01 -3.28
CA PHE A 209 5.60 19.89 -3.89
C PHE A 209 4.43 19.40 -3.02
N ASP A 210 4.66 19.19 -1.73
CA ASP A 210 3.63 18.69 -0.81
C ASP A 210 2.42 19.65 -0.70
N LEU A 211 2.68 20.97 -0.72
CA LEU A 211 1.62 21.98 -0.74
C LEU A 211 0.82 21.96 -2.03
N TYR A 212 1.53 21.91 -3.16
CA TYR A 212 0.89 21.94 -4.46
C TYR A 212 0.14 20.65 -4.77
N SER A 213 0.74 19.50 -4.46
CA SER A 213 0.15 18.17 -4.62
C SER A 213 -1.17 18.04 -3.85
N ALA A 214 -1.25 18.56 -2.62
CA ALA A 214 -2.50 18.54 -1.85
C ALA A 214 -3.61 19.34 -2.54
N SER A 215 -3.29 20.50 -3.14
CA SER A 215 -4.26 21.31 -3.90
C SER A 215 -4.66 20.66 -5.23
N PHE A 216 -3.71 20.01 -5.89
CA PHE A 216 -3.93 19.23 -7.12
C PHE A 216 -4.88 18.06 -6.85
N GLN A 217 -4.60 17.25 -5.83
CA GLN A 217 -5.45 16.12 -5.43
C GLN A 217 -6.87 16.56 -5.03
N ALA A 218 -7.02 17.71 -4.36
CA ALA A 218 -8.34 18.23 -4.01
C ALA A 218 -9.16 18.61 -5.26
N ARG A 219 -8.54 19.27 -6.25
CA ARG A 219 -9.18 19.59 -7.54
C ARG A 219 -9.56 18.32 -8.30
N GLN A 220 -8.63 17.37 -8.41
CA GLN A 220 -8.86 16.10 -9.10
C GLN A 220 -10.02 15.31 -8.45
N SER A 221 -10.12 15.31 -7.11
CA SER A 221 -11.25 14.69 -6.41
C SER A 221 -12.60 15.39 -6.72
N GLU A 222 -12.61 16.72 -6.85
CA GLU A 222 -13.80 17.48 -7.24
C GLU A 222 -14.21 17.18 -8.67
N ASP A 223 -13.25 17.06 -9.58
CA ASP A 223 -13.49 16.66 -10.97
C ASP A 223 -14.10 15.25 -11.04
N ILE A 224 -13.59 14.29 -10.27
CA ILE A 224 -14.12 12.92 -10.22
C ILE A 224 -15.55 12.90 -9.68
N ILE A 225 -15.87 13.69 -8.66
CA ILE A 225 -17.24 13.84 -8.16
C ILE A 225 -18.14 14.42 -9.24
N THR A 226 -17.64 15.36 -10.03
CA THR A 226 -18.39 15.97 -11.14
C THR A 226 -18.63 14.98 -12.26
N VAL A 227 -17.61 14.19 -12.64
CA VAL A 227 -17.73 13.09 -13.61
C VAL A 227 -18.79 12.09 -13.16
N ARG A 228 -18.76 11.63 -11.91
CA ARG A 228 -19.78 10.71 -11.36
C ARG A 228 -21.19 11.29 -11.41
N ARG A 229 -21.35 12.57 -11.08
CA ARG A 229 -22.65 13.23 -11.15
C ARG A 229 -23.18 13.26 -12.59
N ILE A 230 -22.33 13.51 -13.58
CA ILE A 230 -22.70 13.45 -14.99
C ILE A 230 -23.07 12.01 -15.39
N MET A 231 -22.27 11.02 -14.99
CA MET A 231 -22.58 9.60 -15.23
C MET A 231 -23.92 9.18 -14.62
N ASP A 232 -24.23 9.64 -13.41
CA ASP A 232 -25.49 9.29 -12.71
C ASP A 232 -26.73 9.74 -13.47
N GLU A 233 -26.65 10.80 -14.27
CA GLU A 233 -27.76 11.25 -15.14
C GLU A 233 -28.05 10.27 -16.30
N HIS A 234 -27.10 9.39 -16.64
CA HIS A 234 -27.16 8.42 -17.74
C HIS A 234 -27.32 6.97 -17.28
N ARG A 235 -27.33 6.68 -15.97
CA ARG A 235 -27.43 5.31 -15.42
C ARG A 235 -28.79 4.63 -15.68
N GLU A 236 -29.82 5.37 -16.07
CA GLU A 236 -31.08 4.79 -16.49
C GLU A 236 -31.00 4.16 -17.89
N ASN A 237 -30.03 4.57 -18.72
CA ASN A 237 -29.82 4.13 -20.09
C ASN A 237 -28.74 3.07 -20.24
N ALA A 238 -27.80 3.05 -19.31
CA ALA A 238 -26.65 2.14 -19.40
C ALA A 238 -26.03 1.82 -18.03
N GLY A 239 -25.40 0.66 -17.91
CA GLY A 239 -24.48 0.33 -16.83
C GLY A 239 -23.19 1.10 -17.00
N LEU A 240 -22.87 2.02 -16.08
CA LEU A 240 -21.69 2.88 -16.13
C LEU A 240 -20.78 2.60 -14.96
N PHE A 241 -19.49 2.37 -15.22
CA PHE A 241 -18.45 2.27 -14.21
C PHE A 241 -17.27 3.16 -14.57
N LEU A 242 -16.72 3.81 -13.54
CA LEU A 242 -15.54 4.65 -13.64
C LEU A 242 -14.29 3.85 -13.31
N GLY A 243 -13.23 4.04 -14.06
CA GLY A 243 -11.90 3.46 -13.83
C GLY A 243 -10.80 4.48 -14.11
N GLY A 244 -9.56 4.11 -13.84
CA GLY A 244 -8.38 4.92 -14.05
C GLY A 244 -7.69 5.31 -12.76
N LEU A 245 -6.39 5.56 -12.85
CA LEU A 245 -5.52 5.85 -11.70
C LEU A 245 -5.97 7.08 -10.88
N PRO A 246 -6.43 8.19 -11.52
CA PRO A 246 -6.94 9.34 -10.77
C PRO A 246 -8.13 9.01 -9.88
N MET A 247 -9.06 8.18 -10.36
CA MET A 247 -10.24 7.74 -9.60
C MET A 247 -9.83 6.86 -8.42
N ILE A 248 -8.96 5.87 -8.67
CA ILE A 248 -8.46 4.96 -7.61
C ILE A 248 -7.79 5.74 -6.49
N THR A 249 -6.98 6.75 -6.83
CA THR A 249 -6.31 7.62 -5.86
C THR A 249 -7.31 8.42 -5.03
N SER A 250 -8.30 9.05 -5.68
CA SER A 250 -9.35 9.84 -5.02
C SER A 250 -10.17 8.97 -4.05
N ASP A 251 -10.67 7.83 -4.53
CA ASP A 251 -11.49 6.93 -3.71
C ASP A 251 -10.69 6.33 -2.55
N SER A 252 -9.40 6.03 -2.77
CA SER A 252 -8.52 5.56 -1.69
C SER A 252 -8.38 6.60 -0.59
N ILE A 253 -8.26 7.89 -0.92
CA ILE A 253 -8.24 8.98 0.07
C ILE A 253 -9.55 9.04 0.85
N ASP A 254 -10.67 8.90 0.16
CA ASP A 254 -12.00 8.92 0.79
C ASP A 254 -12.21 7.70 1.70
N TYR A 255 -11.76 6.51 1.30
CA TYR A 255 -11.78 5.32 2.17
C TYR A 255 -10.89 5.51 3.39
N ILE A 256 -9.66 6.06 3.24
CA ILE A 256 -8.78 6.35 4.38
C ILE A 256 -9.45 7.34 5.33
N ARG A 257 -10.05 8.40 4.82
CA ARG A 257 -10.76 9.42 5.62
C ARG A 257 -11.94 8.79 6.37
N HIS A 258 -12.74 7.99 5.68
CA HIS A 258 -13.86 7.26 6.28
C HIS A 258 -13.38 6.29 7.36
N ASP A 259 -12.33 5.53 7.10
CA ASP A 259 -11.75 4.56 8.02
C ASP A 259 -11.18 5.26 9.26
N LEU A 260 -10.44 6.36 9.10
CA LEU A 260 -9.92 7.14 10.23
C LEU A 260 -11.03 7.66 11.14
N MET A 261 -12.12 8.17 10.56
CA MET A 261 -13.28 8.64 11.34
C MET A 261 -14.02 7.47 11.99
N THR A 262 -14.35 6.45 11.22
CA THR A 262 -15.13 5.29 11.68
C THR A 262 -14.37 4.51 12.75
N PHE A 263 -13.08 4.26 12.54
CA PHE A 263 -12.26 3.54 13.52
C PHE A 263 -11.94 4.42 14.72
N GLY A 264 -11.58 5.69 14.52
CA GLY A 264 -11.31 6.62 15.61
C GLY A 264 -12.50 6.74 16.56
N ILE A 265 -13.66 7.04 16.03
CA ILE A 265 -14.91 7.19 16.82
C ILE A 265 -15.40 5.80 17.29
N GLY A 266 -15.42 4.82 16.42
CA GLY A 266 -15.92 3.46 16.73
C GLY A 266 -15.10 2.81 17.85
N VAL A 267 -13.78 2.89 17.79
CA VAL A 267 -12.91 2.37 18.87
C VAL A 267 -13.15 3.15 20.16
N LEU A 268 -13.24 4.47 20.13
CA LEU A 268 -13.52 5.27 21.34
C LEU A 268 -14.86 4.88 21.97
N VAL A 269 -15.96 4.82 21.20
CA VAL A 269 -17.28 4.43 21.68
C VAL A 269 -17.26 3.02 22.24
N PHE A 270 -16.66 2.10 21.51
CA PHE A 270 -16.51 0.73 21.94
C PHE A 270 -15.72 0.62 23.26
N LEU A 271 -14.59 1.32 23.39
CA LEU A 271 -13.78 1.34 24.61
C LEU A 271 -14.55 1.93 25.82
N ILE A 272 -15.36 2.96 25.60
CA ILE A 272 -16.26 3.52 26.62
C ILE A 272 -17.25 2.45 27.13
N ILE A 273 -17.91 1.74 26.21
CA ILE A 273 -18.86 0.66 26.56
C ILE A 273 -18.13 -0.45 27.31
N LEU A 274 -17.01 -0.94 26.79
CA LEU A 274 -16.24 -2.02 27.39
C LEU A 274 -15.77 -1.69 28.81
N LEU A 275 -15.17 -0.51 28.99
CA LEU A 275 -14.74 -0.05 30.33
C LEU A 275 -15.94 0.15 31.25
N GLY A 276 -17.06 0.63 30.75
CA GLY A 276 -18.30 0.74 31.50
C GLY A 276 -18.79 -0.60 32.02
N VAL A 277 -18.78 -1.64 31.19
CA VAL A 277 -19.15 -3.01 31.54
C VAL A 277 -18.17 -3.62 32.56
N ILE A 278 -16.86 -3.50 32.30
CA ILE A 278 -15.81 -4.09 33.14
C ILE A 278 -15.72 -3.39 34.51
N PHE A 279 -15.65 -2.09 34.54
CA PHE A 279 -15.34 -1.34 35.75
C PHE A 279 -16.56 -0.76 36.46
N GLN A 280 -17.67 -0.59 35.78
CA GLN A 280 -18.98 -0.13 36.33
C GLN A 280 -18.90 1.19 37.14
N GLN A 281 -17.90 2.02 36.85
CA GLN A 281 -17.70 3.32 37.54
C GLN A 281 -17.20 4.35 36.52
N LEU A 282 -17.86 5.49 36.45
CA LEU A 282 -17.59 6.54 35.47
C LEU A 282 -16.13 7.01 35.47
N ARG A 283 -15.49 7.10 36.64
CA ARG A 283 -14.09 7.50 36.76
C ARG A 283 -13.12 6.60 35.98
N TRP A 284 -13.39 5.28 35.99
CA TRP A 284 -12.58 4.27 35.32
C TRP A 284 -12.87 4.14 33.81
N VAL A 285 -13.85 4.90 33.35
CA VAL A 285 -14.11 5.14 31.93
C VAL A 285 -13.50 6.47 31.49
N VAL A 286 -13.82 7.55 32.19
CA VAL A 286 -13.43 8.91 31.78
C VAL A 286 -11.90 9.12 31.81
N LEU A 287 -11.23 8.69 32.90
CA LEU A 287 -9.79 8.94 33.03
C LEU A 287 -8.95 8.28 31.92
N PRO A 288 -9.14 6.98 31.61
CA PRO A 288 -8.42 6.36 30.49
C PRO A 288 -8.79 6.98 29.13
N MET A 289 -10.07 7.31 28.94
CA MET A 289 -10.50 7.91 27.67
C MET A 289 -9.88 9.31 27.45
N LEU A 290 -9.73 10.10 28.50
CA LEU A 290 -8.99 11.36 28.40
C LEU A 290 -7.51 11.15 28.04
N CYS A 291 -6.86 10.12 28.58
CA CYS A 291 -5.49 9.77 28.20
C CYS A 291 -5.41 9.28 26.75
N CYS A 292 -6.35 8.45 26.30
CA CYS A 292 -6.42 8.01 24.92
C CYS A 292 -6.65 9.18 23.95
N ALA A 293 -7.60 10.06 24.25
CA ALA A 293 -7.86 11.26 23.45
C ALA A 293 -6.63 12.19 23.42
N ALA A 294 -5.96 12.40 24.56
CA ALA A 294 -4.74 13.19 24.64
C ALA A 294 -3.61 12.61 23.77
N SER A 295 -3.43 11.29 23.79
CA SER A 295 -2.44 10.60 22.94
C SER A 295 -2.79 10.75 21.45
N GLY A 296 -4.06 10.59 21.07
CA GLY A 296 -4.54 10.75 19.70
C GLY A 296 -4.33 12.17 19.18
N VAL A 297 -4.78 13.17 19.94
CA VAL A 297 -4.62 14.59 19.59
C VAL A 297 -3.15 14.98 19.48
N PHE A 298 -2.31 14.51 20.41
CA PHE A 298 -0.88 14.74 20.33
C PHE A 298 -0.30 14.21 19.04
N MET A 299 -0.61 12.96 18.68
CA MET A 299 -0.01 12.32 17.51
C MET A 299 -0.48 12.95 16.21
N VAL A 300 -1.78 13.20 16.04
CA VAL A 300 -2.32 13.90 14.87
C VAL A 300 -1.71 15.28 14.72
N GLY A 301 -1.61 16.02 15.82
CA GLY A 301 -0.97 17.34 15.82
C GLY A 301 0.53 17.29 15.57
N PHE A 302 1.22 16.28 16.07
CA PHE A 302 2.64 16.08 15.79
C PHE A 302 2.89 15.83 14.30
N LEU A 303 2.07 14.97 13.67
CA LEU A 303 2.15 14.69 12.23
C LEU A 303 1.88 15.96 11.41
N GLY A 304 0.87 16.75 11.79
CA GLY A 304 0.61 18.06 11.17
C GLY A 304 1.77 19.02 11.33
N TRP A 305 2.36 19.10 12.54
CA TRP A 305 3.49 20.00 12.82
C TRP A 305 4.73 19.67 11.98
N VAL A 306 5.01 18.38 11.78
CA VAL A 306 6.17 17.91 10.98
C VAL A 306 5.83 17.84 9.48
N ASN A 307 4.57 18.10 9.08
CA ASN A 307 4.06 17.91 7.72
C ASN A 307 4.29 16.47 7.21
N TRP A 308 4.04 15.48 8.04
CA TRP A 308 4.22 14.08 7.69
C TRP A 308 2.88 13.48 7.29
N PRO A 309 2.66 13.16 6.01
CA PRO A 309 1.38 12.64 5.56
C PRO A 309 1.16 11.20 6.02
N VAL A 310 -0.10 10.84 6.19
CA VAL A 310 -0.53 9.48 6.53
C VAL A 310 -0.97 8.76 5.25
N THR A 311 -0.34 7.61 4.99
CA THR A 311 -0.64 6.75 3.84
C THR A 311 -1.74 5.74 4.17
N VAL A 312 -2.23 5.01 3.15
CA VAL A 312 -3.19 3.90 3.31
C VAL A 312 -2.73 2.92 4.39
N VAL A 313 -1.45 2.53 4.36
CA VAL A 313 -0.85 1.57 5.30
C VAL A 313 -0.81 2.11 6.72
N SER A 314 -0.45 3.39 6.87
CA SER A 314 -0.31 4.01 8.19
C SER A 314 -1.64 4.49 8.78
N SER A 315 -2.75 4.48 8.03
CA SER A 315 -4.06 4.98 8.48
C SER A 315 -4.57 4.34 9.78
N ASN A 316 -4.22 3.10 10.03
CA ASN A 316 -4.62 2.36 11.23
C ASN A 316 -3.89 2.78 12.52
N PHE A 317 -2.91 3.72 12.45
CA PHE A 317 -2.09 4.12 13.61
C PHE A 317 -2.91 4.67 14.77
N ILE A 318 -3.99 5.41 14.50
CA ILE A 318 -4.85 6.02 15.55
C ILE A 318 -5.49 4.92 16.38
N SER A 319 -6.15 3.96 15.73
CA SER A 319 -6.82 2.85 16.42
C SER A 319 -5.84 2.04 17.25
N LEU A 320 -4.70 1.72 16.66
CA LEU A 320 -3.63 0.98 17.33
C LEU A 320 -3.13 1.71 18.58
N MET A 321 -2.86 3.01 18.44
CA MET A 321 -2.35 3.82 19.53
C MET A 321 -3.37 3.97 20.66
N LEU A 322 -4.66 4.14 20.36
CA LEU A 322 -5.74 4.21 21.36
C LEU A 322 -5.81 2.90 22.17
N ILE A 323 -5.75 1.75 21.47
CA ILE A 323 -5.80 0.42 22.07
C ILE A 323 -4.58 0.18 22.98
N ILE A 324 -3.36 0.51 22.51
CA ILE A 324 -2.12 0.34 23.29
C ILE A 324 -2.12 1.28 24.51
N THR A 325 -2.53 2.54 24.33
CA THR A 325 -2.65 3.51 25.45
C THR A 325 -3.60 2.96 26.51
N LEU A 326 -4.74 2.42 26.09
CA LEU A 326 -5.71 1.83 27.04
C LEU A 326 -5.14 0.62 27.76
N SER A 327 -4.40 -0.26 27.08
CA SER A 327 -3.74 -1.41 27.73
C SER A 327 -2.86 -0.97 28.89
N LEU A 328 -2.03 0.06 28.70
CA LEU A 328 -1.20 0.64 29.77
C LEU A 328 -2.08 1.15 30.97
N MET A 329 -3.23 1.79 30.64
CA MET A 329 -4.15 2.29 31.69
C MET A 329 -4.79 1.16 32.46
N VAL A 330 -5.23 0.08 31.79
CA VAL A 330 -5.86 -1.07 32.45
C VAL A 330 -4.92 -1.69 33.49
N HIS A 331 -3.64 -1.85 33.17
CA HIS A 331 -2.65 -2.35 34.14
C HIS A 331 -2.51 -1.45 35.38
N LEU A 332 -2.53 -0.13 35.21
CA LEU A 332 -2.48 0.82 36.32
C LEU A 332 -3.78 0.78 37.14
N MET A 333 -4.94 0.75 36.48
CA MET A 333 -6.24 0.70 37.15
C MET A 333 -6.44 -0.58 37.97
N VAL A 334 -6.13 -1.75 37.39
CA VAL A 334 -6.25 -3.05 38.08
C VAL A 334 -5.32 -3.05 39.30
N ARG A 335 -4.09 -2.56 39.15
CA ARG A 335 -3.14 -2.51 40.29
C ARG A 335 -3.56 -1.55 41.40
N TYR A 336 -4.07 -0.39 41.04
CA TYR A 336 -4.62 0.55 42.05
C TYR A 336 -5.75 -0.08 42.85
N ARG A 337 -6.69 -0.76 42.16
CA ARG A 337 -7.82 -1.43 42.82
C ARG A 337 -7.38 -2.62 43.70
N GLU A 338 -6.36 -3.36 43.25
CA GLU A 338 -5.78 -4.43 44.07
C GLU A 338 -5.17 -3.87 45.35
N LEU A 339 -4.37 -2.80 45.29
CA LEU A 339 -3.78 -2.14 46.44
C LEU A 339 -4.85 -1.55 47.38
N GLN A 340 -5.90 -0.95 46.83
CA GLN A 340 -7.00 -0.42 47.62
C GLN A 340 -7.77 -1.53 48.40
N ALA A 341 -7.92 -2.71 47.81
CA ALA A 341 -8.56 -3.84 48.45
C ALA A 341 -7.71 -4.44 49.60
N ILE A 342 -6.37 -4.38 49.45
CA ILE A 342 -5.43 -4.91 50.44
C ILE A 342 -5.21 -3.90 51.60
N HIS A 343 -5.09 -2.62 51.30
CA HIS A 343 -4.75 -1.56 52.26
C HIS A 343 -5.89 -0.58 52.45
N ILE A 344 -6.93 -0.99 53.15
CA ILE A 344 -8.20 -0.24 53.33
C ILE A 344 -7.98 1.10 54.05
N THR A 345 -6.95 1.23 54.88
CA THR A 345 -6.68 2.44 55.68
C THR A 345 -5.51 3.29 55.13
N ALA A 346 -4.90 2.88 54.02
CA ALA A 346 -3.76 3.63 53.47
C ALA A 346 -4.16 4.96 52.84
N ASP A 347 -3.29 5.97 52.95
CA ASP A 347 -3.48 7.24 52.31
C ASP A 347 -3.56 7.09 50.77
N HIS A 348 -4.42 7.88 50.14
CA HIS A 348 -4.65 7.87 48.70
C HIS A 348 -3.36 8.12 47.91
N SER A 349 -2.56 9.06 48.31
CA SER A 349 -1.29 9.41 47.68
C SER A 349 -0.28 8.27 47.80
N GLU A 350 -0.27 7.52 48.89
CA GLU A 350 0.59 6.37 49.08
C GLU A 350 0.17 5.17 48.19
N LEU A 351 -1.15 4.92 48.02
CA LEU A 351 -1.67 3.94 47.10
C LEU A 351 -1.24 4.22 45.67
N ILE A 352 -1.32 5.46 45.22
CA ILE A 352 -0.89 5.91 43.90
C ILE A 352 0.63 5.73 43.74
N ARG A 353 1.41 6.09 44.76
CA ARG A 353 2.86 5.93 44.78
C ARG A 353 3.24 4.44 44.62
N GLN A 354 2.60 3.56 45.35
CA GLN A 354 2.82 2.11 45.24
C GLN A 354 2.39 1.54 43.89
N MET A 355 1.26 1.98 43.36
CA MET A 355 0.79 1.63 42.03
C MET A 355 1.87 1.96 40.97
N ILE A 356 2.32 3.21 40.95
CA ILE A 356 3.36 3.67 40.02
C ILE A 356 4.65 2.87 40.19
N SER A 357 5.16 2.79 41.44
CA SER A 357 6.44 2.12 41.74
C SER A 357 6.44 0.64 41.34
N SER A 358 5.29 -0.02 41.44
CA SER A 358 5.18 -1.45 41.07
C SER A 358 4.97 -1.67 39.57
N LYS A 359 4.46 -0.67 38.83
CA LYS A 359 4.11 -0.83 37.42
C LYS A 359 5.03 -0.11 36.45
N VAL A 360 5.79 0.92 36.87
CA VAL A 360 6.64 1.69 35.97
C VAL A 360 7.69 0.81 35.28
N GLN A 361 8.34 -0.09 36.00
CA GLN A 361 9.38 -0.94 35.42
C GLN A 361 8.82 -1.97 34.41
N PRO A 362 7.82 -2.80 34.74
CA PRO A 362 7.22 -3.69 33.74
C PRO A 362 6.69 -2.93 32.52
N SER A 363 5.89 -1.87 32.74
CA SER A 363 5.30 -1.09 31.65
C SER A 363 6.35 -0.35 30.78
N PHE A 364 7.48 0.04 31.35
CA PHE A 364 8.59 0.60 30.58
C PHE A 364 9.19 -0.45 29.63
N PHE A 365 9.44 -1.68 30.11
CA PHE A 365 9.94 -2.75 29.27
C PHE A 365 8.89 -3.15 28.20
N THR A 366 7.62 -3.18 28.55
CA THR A 366 6.53 -3.39 27.57
C THR A 366 6.52 -2.32 26.50
N ALA A 367 6.51 -1.05 26.88
CA ALA A 367 6.54 0.04 25.90
C ALA A 367 7.80 -0.04 25.02
N LEU A 368 8.95 -0.34 25.62
CA LEU A 368 10.20 -0.46 24.90
C LEU A 368 10.20 -1.66 23.93
N THR A 369 9.64 -2.83 24.30
CA THR A 369 9.53 -3.98 23.40
C THR A 369 8.58 -3.69 22.23
N THR A 370 7.49 -2.99 22.49
CA THR A 370 6.56 -2.59 21.44
C THR A 370 7.20 -1.54 20.51
N ILE A 371 7.93 -0.56 21.05
CA ILE A 371 8.73 0.40 20.28
C ILE A 371 9.72 -0.33 19.37
N VAL A 372 10.46 -1.32 19.90
CA VAL A 372 11.42 -2.09 19.12
C VAL A 372 10.73 -2.89 18.00
N ALA A 373 9.54 -3.44 18.26
CA ALA A 373 8.78 -4.16 17.25
C ALA A 373 8.35 -3.22 16.10
N PHE A 374 7.85 -2.03 16.39
CA PHE A 374 7.54 -1.06 15.35
C PHE A 374 8.78 -0.46 14.69
N ALA A 375 9.84 -0.20 15.44
CA ALA A 375 11.12 0.27 14.90
C ALA A 375 11.78 -0.76 13.96
N SER A 376 11.52 -2.06 14.12
CA SER A 376 12.02 -3.07 13.17
C SER A 376 11.44 -2.91 11.77
N LEU A 377 10.25 -2.30 11.63
CA LEU A 377 9.64 -2.01 10.34
C LEU A 377 10.45 -0.98 9.54
N ILE A 378 11.30 -0.18 10.20
CA ILE A 378 12.18 0.79 9.53
C ILE A 378 13.21 0.08 8.62
N VAL A 379 13.51 -1.19 8.89
CA VAL A 379 14.46 -1.98 8.10
C VAL A 379 13.80 -2.62 6.88
N SER A 380 12.49 -2.43 6.69
CA SER A 380 11.71 -3.10 5.64
C SER A 380 12.10 -2.72 4.21
N GLY A 381 12.63 -1.51 3.98
CA GLY A 381 12.88 -0.97 2.64
C GLY A 381 11.63 -0.41 1.94
N ILE A 382 10.44 -0.60 2.51
CA ILE A 382 9.16 -0.19 1.94
C ILE A 382 8.69 1.08 2.67
N ARG A 383 8.62 2.20 1.97
CA ARG A 383 8.39 3.52 2.58
C ARG A 383 7.15 3.61 3.46
N PRO A 384 5.95 3.21 3.02
CA PRO A 384 4.77 3.27 3.89
C PRO A 384 4.92 2.46 5.19
N VAL A 385 5.63 1.34 5.14
CA VAL A 385 5.91 0.48 6.30
C VAL A 385 6.92 1.15 7.24
N ILE A 386 7.95 1.80 6.69
CA ILE A 386 8.95 2.58 7.45
C ILE A 386 8.27 3.74 8.17
N ASP A 387 7.44 4.51 7.45
CA ASP A 387 6.71 5.64 8.01
C ASP A 387 5.78 5.20 9.14
N PHE A 388 5.03 4.11 8.95
CA PHE A 388 4.21 3.51 9.99
C PHE A 388 5.02 3.08 11.22
N GLY A 389 6.20 2.48 11.00
CA GLY A 389 7.13 2.11 12.07
C GLY A 389 7.57 3.30 12.93
N TRP A 390 7.95 4.41 12.28
CA TRP A 390 8.31 5.64 12.97
C TRP A 390 7.12 6.29 13.68
N MET A 391 5.98 6.42 13.02
CA MET A 391 4.75 7.00 13.61
C MET A 391 4.36 6.26 14.88
N MET A 392 4.37 4.93 14.85
CA MET A 392 4.03 4.12 16.02
C MET A 392 5.10 4.19 17.12
N THR A 393 6.38 4.23 16.77
CA THR A 393 7.48 4.39 17.74
C THR A 393 7.33 5.69 18.54
N ILE A 394 7.04 6.80 17.87
CA ILE A 394 6.81 8.11 18.51
C ILE A 394 5.49 8.08 19.31
N GLY A 395 4.42 7.55 18.72
CA GLY A 395 3.11 7.45 19.34
C GLY A 395 3.12 6.65 20.65
N ILE A 396 3.77 5.49 20.68
CA ILE A 396 3.88 4.64 21.87
C ILE A 396 4.75 5.30 22.94
N SER A 397 5.85 5.95 22.55
CA SER A 397 6.69 6.70 23.48
C SER A 397 5.90 7.77 24.20
N MET A 398 5.07 8.52 23.44
CA MET A 398 4.23 9.56 24.01
C MET A 398 3.06 8.98 24.82
N SER A 399 2.45 7.90 24.37
CA SER A 399 1.41 7.18 25.13
C SER A 399 1.91 6.73 26.50
N PHE A 400 3.14 6.24 26.59
CA PHE A 400 3.76 5.87 27.86
C PHE A 400 3.94 7.09 28.77
N ILE A 401 4.42 8.22 28.24
CA ILE A 401 4.57 9.48 29.02
C ILE A 401 3.21 9.95 29.52
N ILE A 402 2.20 10.00 28.67
CA ILE A 402 0.83 10.39 29.02
C ILE A 402 0.26 9.45 30.08
N ALA A 403 0.44 8.14 29.92
CA ALA A 403 -0.03 7.15 30.87
C ALA A 403 0.51 7.34 32.27
N PHE A 404 1.77 7.62 32.40
CA PHE A 404 2.43 7.76 33.70
C PHE A 404 2.48 9.20 34.22
N ALA A 405 2.13 10.21 33.43
CA ALA A 405 2.06 11.59 33.89
C ALA A 405 0.60 12.07 34.06
N LEU A 406 -0.24 11.95 33.02
CA LEU A 406 -1.60 12.49 33.01
C LEU A 406 -2.54 11.68 33.92
N PHE A 407 -2.55 10.35 33.78
CA PHE A 407 -3.47 9.48 34.51
C PHE A 407 -3.26 9.57 36.04
N PRO A 408 -2.04 9.42 36.59
CA PRO A 408 -1.84 9.55 38.05
C PRO A 408 -2.11 10.96 38.55
N ALA A 409 -1.75 12.01 37.81
CA ALA A 409 -2.02 13.40 38.21
C ALA A 409 -3.52 13.68 38.29
N MET A 410 -4.33 13.17 37.39
CA MET A 410 -5.80 13.25 37.47
C MET A 410 -6.36 12.43 38.63
N LEU A 411 -5.82 11.22 38.85
CA LEU A 411 -6.28 10.30 39.89
C LEU A 411 -6.04 10.90 41.28
N VAL A 412 -4.93 11.60 41.52
CA VAL A 412 -4.63 12.30 42.82
C VAL A 412 -5.68 13.32 43.17
N LEU A 413 -6.28 14.00 42.19
CA LEU A 413 -7.29 15.04 42.43
C LEU A 413 -8.68 14.48 42.74
N LEU A 414 -8.88 13.19 42.54
CA LEU A 414 -10.17 12.55 42.79
C LEU A 414 -10.20 11.88 44.17
N SER A 415 -11.35 11.96 44.82
CA SER A 415 -11.53 11.32 46.15
C SER A 415 -11.47 9.77 46.02
N PRO A 416 -10.87 9.06 46.99
CA PRO A 416 -10.87 7.60 47.02
C PRO A 416 -12.29 7.05 47.08
N THR A 417 -12.54 5.91 46.40
CA THR A 417 -13.86 5.27 46.34
C THR A 417 -13.90 4.12 47.32
N GLN A 418 -14.93 4.03 48.13
CA GLN A 418 -15.14 2.92 49.11
C GLN A 418 -15.88 1.74 48.56
N ARG A 419 -16.24 1.66 47.27
CA ARG A 419 -16.99 0.52 46.70
C ARG A 419 -16.14 -0.71 46.52
N THR A 420 -16.38 -1.73 47.33
CA THR A 420 -15.84 -3.08 47.15
C THR A 420 -16.52 -3.76 45.96
N PHE A 421 -15.71 -4.40 45.13
CA PHE A 421 -16.19 -5.12 43.95
C PHE A 421 -16.79 -6.47 44.38
N LYS A 422 -18.05 -6.68 44.11
CA LYS A 422 -18.72 -8.00 44.31
C LYS A 422 -18.71 -8.76 42.97
N GLY A 423 -18.00 -9.89 42.92
CA GLY A 423 -18.11 -10.89 41.86
C GLY A 423 -17.35 -10.57 40.59
N ASP A 424 -16.07 -10.93 40.54
CA ASP A 424 -15.25 -10.90 39.34
C ASP A 424 -15.25 -12.29 38.67
N MET A 425 -16.05 -12.49 37.60
CA MET A 425 -16.08 -13.72 36.80
C MET A 425 -14.70 -14.10 36.24
N THR A 426 -13.82 -13.14 36.02
CA THR A 426 -12.47 -13.38 35.46
C THR A 426 -11.58 -14.15 36.40
N SER A 427 -11.80 -14.03 37.75
CA SER A 427 -11.08 -14.82 38.72
C SER A 427 -11.40 -16.32 38.61
N ALA A 428 -12.67 -16.68 38.29
CA ALA A 428 -13.06 -18.06 38.03
C ALA A 428 -12.39 -18.65 36.79
N ILE A 429 -12.35 -17.86 35.72
CA ILE A 429 -11.72 -18.23 34.43
C ILE A 429 -10.21 -18.45 34.61
N THR A 430 -9.50 -17.52 35.24
CA THR A 430 -8.04 -17.65 35.44
C THR A 430 -7.67 -18.76 36.40
N SER A 431 -8.49 -19.00 37.43
CA SER A 431 -8.35 -20.12 38.32
C SER A 431 -8.60 -21.48 37.64
N TYR A 432 -9.57 -21.54 36.71
CA TYR A 432 -9.82 -22.71 35.87
C TYR A 432 -8.62 -23.07 35.01
N PHE A 433 -8.00 -22.07 34.36
CA PHE A 433 -6.73 -22.26 33.61
C PHE A 433 -5.65 -22.84 34.51
N ALA A 434 -5.43 -22.28 35.70
CA ALA A 434 -4.40 -22.74 36.61
C ALA A 434 -4.59 -24.21 37.05
N GLN A 435 -5.87 -24.62 37.31
CA GLN A 435 -6.19 -26.00 37.66
C GLN A 435 -6.06 -26.96 36.47
N THR A 436 -6.48 -26.53 35.29
CA THR A 436 -6.39 -27.32 34.05
C THR A 436 -4.93 -27.60 33.67
N ILE A 437 -4.04 -26.63 33.81
CA ILE A 437 -2.61 -26.81 33.53
C ILE A 437 -2.00 -27.79 34.50
N GLN A 438 -2.31 -27.68 35.78
CA GLN A 438 -1.77 -28.58 36.80
C GLN A 438 -2.21 -30.03 36.58
N ARG A 439 -3.41 -30.22 36.01
CA ARG A 439 -3.96 -31.56 35.75
C ARG A 439 -3.54 -32.15 34.42
N PHE A 440 -3.32 -31.33 33.39
CA PHE A 440 -3.15 -31.76 32.00
C PHE A 440 -1.91 -31.14 31.32
N ASP A 441 -0.82 -30.93 32.05
CA ASP A 441 0.41 -30.27 31.57
C ASP A 441 0.93 -30.86 30.25
N LYS A 442 1.02 -32.21 30.15
CA LYS A 442 1.48 -32.89 28.93
C LYS A 442 0.53 -32.66 27.74
N ARG A 443 -0.80 -32.63 27.97
CA ARG A 443 -1.77 -32.41 26.91
C ARG A 443 -1.68 -30.99 26.38
N VAL A 444 -1.51 -30.01 27.26
CA VAL A 444 -1.30 -28.62 26.89
C VAL A 444 -0.06 -28.49 25.95
N PHE A 445 1.07 -29.10 26.37
CA PHE A 445 2.29 -29.08 25.56
C PHE A 445 2.08 -29.72 24.19
N ILE A 446 1.46 -30.91 24.13
CA ILE A 446 1.19 -31.62 22.87
C ILE A 446 0.27 -30.80 21.96
N THR A 447 -0.77 -30.15 22.51
CA THR A 447 -1.67 -29.29 21.73
C THR A 447 -0.90 -28.15 21.05
N PHE A 448 -0.03 -27.45 21.80
CA PHE A 448 0.78 -26.37 21.20
C PHE A 448 1.85 -26.89 20.22
N MET A 449 2.39 -28.11 20.42
CA MET A 449 3.26 -28.75 19.41
C MET A 449 2.49 -29.02 18.10
N ILE A 450 1.26 -29.53 18.19
CA ILE A 450 0.41 -29.73 16.99
C ILE A 450 0.11 -28.41 16.31
N VAL A 451 -0.27 -27.39 17.08
CA VAL A 451 -0.51 -26.02 16.54
C VAL A 451 0.74 -25.50 15.84
N SER A 452 1.92 -25.68 16.44
CA SER A 452 3.19 -25.24 15.83
C SER A 452 3.49 -25.97 14.52
N VAL A 453 3.28 -27.29 14.45
CA VAL A 453 3.47 -28.06 13.21
C VAL A 453 2.48 -27.62 12.14
N LEU A 454 1.20 -27.46 12.47
CA LEU A 454 0.19 -26.96 11.53
C LEU A 454 0.50 -25.54 11.05
N SER A 455 1.04 -24.70 11.92
CA SER A 455 1.47 -23.35 11.57
C SER A 455 2.63 -23.38 10.56
N VAL A 456 3.63 -24.22 10.77
CA VAL A 456 4.76 -24.37 9.83
C VAL A 456 4.29 -24.88 8.46
N ILE A 457 3.38 -25.87 8.44
CA ILE A 457 2.77 -26.35 7.20
C ILE A 457 1.97 -25.23 6.52
N GLY A 458 1.24 -24.42 7.27
CA GLY A 458 0.54 -23.25 6.73
C GLY A 458 1.50 -22.21 6.15
N MET A 459 2.56 -21.89 6.88
CA MET A 459 3.59 -20.93 6.41
C MET A 459 4.24 -21.33 5.08
N SER A 460 4.42 -22.62 4.81
CA SER A 460 4.96 -23.09 3.53
C SER A 460 4.00 -22.88 2.33
N LYS A 461 2.75 -22.49 2.59
CA LYS A 461 1.73 -22.17 1.56
C LYS A 461 1.50 -20.67 1.40
N LEU A 462 2.26 -19.83 2.12
CA LEU A 462 2.17 -18.38 1.96
C LEU A 462 2.57 -17.98 0.54
N SER A 463 1.79 -17.10 -0.05
CA SER A 463 2.00 -16.49 -1.36
C SER A 463 2.19 -14.99 -1.20
N VAL A 464 3.00 -14.40 -2.06
CA VAL A 464 3.13 -12.94 -2.20
C VAL A 464 2.35 -12.41 -3.39
N GLU A 465 1.87 -13.32 -4.26
CA GLU A 465 1.03 -12.93 -5.39
C GLU A 465 -0.30 -12.40 -4.87
N ASN A 466 -0.57 -11.16 -5.20
CA ASN A 466 -1.78 -10.47 -4.80
C ASN A 466 -2.27 -9.61 -5.96
N ARG A 467 -3.56 -9.56 -6.19
CA ARG A 467 -4.19 -8.73 -7.22
C ARG A 467 -4.60 -7.42 -6.56
N PHE A 468 -4.29 -6.30 -7.19
CA PHE A 468 -4.66 -4.99 -6.67
C PHE A 468 -6.19 -4.83 -6.55
N ILE A 469 -6.93 -5.45 -7.47
CA ILE A 469 -8.40 -5.49 -7.45
C ILE A 469 -8.93 -6.06 -6.11
N ASP A 470 -8.28 -7.10 -5.56
CA ASP A 470 -8.70 -7.77 -4.32
C ASP A 470 -8.46 -6.93 -3.05
N TYR A 471 -7.90 -5.73 -3.17
CA TYR A 471 -7.79 -4.81 -2.03
C TYR A 471 -9.13 -4.19 -1.65
N TYR A 472 -10.12 -4.23 -2.52
CA TYR A 472 -11.43 -3.61 -2.32
C TYR A 472 -12.53 -4.66 -2.21
N LYS A 473 -13.59 -4.35 -1.48
CA LYS A 473 -14.77 -5.24 -1.39
C LYS A 473 -15.51 -5.29 -2.73
N GLU A 474 -16.05 -6.44 -3.08
CA GLU A 474 -16.76 -6.72 -4.34
C GLU A 474 -17.91 -5.76 -4.67
N HIS A 475 -18.53 -5.15 -3.66
CA HIS A 475 -19.62 -4.19 -3.87
C HIS A 475 -19.15 -2.74 -4.16
N THR A 476 -17.86 -2.46 -4.08
CA THR A 476 -17.30 -1.13 -4.37
C THR A 476 -17.24 -0.88 -5.88
N GLU A 477 -17.43 0.38 -6.29
CA GLU A 477 -17.35 0.76 -7.70
C GLU A 477 -15.96 0.47 -8.28
N ILE A 478 -14.90 0.69 -7.51
CA ILE A 478 -13.52 0.35 -7.91
C ILE A 478 -13.43 -1.13 -8.30
N TYR A 479 -13.88 -2.04 -7.44
CA TYR A 479 -13.81 -3.47 -7.71
C TYR A 479 -14.59 -3.85 -8.97
N GLN A 480 -15.86 -3.40 -9.07
CA GLN A 480 -16.74 -3.73 -10.18
C GLN A 480 -16.25 -3.15 -11.50
N GLY A 481 -15.78 -1.89 -11.48
CA GLY A 481 -15.24 -1.24 -12.67
C GLY A 481 -13.93 -1.90 -13.13
N MET A 482 -13.01 -2.20 -12.21
CA MET A 482 -11.74 -2.84 -12.55
C MET A 482 -11.93 -4.25 -13.13
N ILE A 483 -12.80 -5.07 -12.53
CA ILE A 483 -13.10 -6.42 -13.06
C ILE A 483 -13.71 -6.32 -14.46
N LEU A 484 -14.67 -5.43 -14.66
CA LEU A 484 -15.34 -5.27 -15.95
C LEU A 484 -14.37 -4.81 -17.04
N ILE A 485 -13.53 -3.82 -16.73
CA ILE A 485 -12.48 -3.35 -17.65
C ILE A 485 -11.48 -4.46 -17.94
N ASP A 486 -11.05 -5.18 -16.91
CA ASP A 486 -10.06 -6.25 -17.06
C ASP A 486 -10.56 -7.37 -17.97
N GLU A 487 -11.76 -7.87 -17.73
CA GLU A 487 -12.34 -8.99 -18.49
C GLU A 487 -12.80 -8.62 -19.89
N LYS A 488 -13.33 -7.40 -20.10
CA LYS A 488 -13.98 -6.99 -21.36
C LYS A 488 -13.15 -6.06 -22.23
N MET A 489 -12.14 -5.39 -21.65
CA MET A 489 -11.34 -4.36 -22.33
C MET A 489 -9.84 -4.70 -22.37
N GLY A 490 -9.54 -6.01 -22.38
CA GLY A 490 -8.18 -6.50 -22.64
C GLY A 490 -7.16 -6.26 -21.55
N GLY A 491 -7.57 -6.31 -20.27
CA GLY A 491 -6.68 -6.20 -19.11
C GLY A 491 -6.59 -4.78 -18.53
N THR A 492 -6.10 -4.69 -17.29
CA THR A 492 -5.99 -3.42 -16.55
C THR A 492 -4.57 -3.06 -16.16
N THR A 493 -3.66 -4.02 -16.07
CA THR A 493 -2.29 -3.76 -15.59
C THR A 493 -1.32 -3.54 -16.73
N PRO A 494 -0.73 -2.32 -16.87
CA PRO A 494 0.20 -2.04 -17.97
C PRO A 494 1.56 -2.67 -17.74
N LEU A 495 2.07 -3.25 -18.82
CA LEU A 495 3.44 -3.77 -18.99
C LEU A 495 3.99 -3.20 -20.29
N ASP A 496 5.15 -2.58 -20.24
CA ASP A 496 5.88 -2.13 -21.42
C ASP A 496 7.10 -3.01 -21.66
N VAL A 497 7.27 -3.46 -22.89
CA VAL A 497 8.51 -4.07 -23.38
C VAL A 497 9.18 -3.05 -24.28
N VAL A 498 10.35 -2.56 -23.86
CA VAL A 498 11.14 -1.57 -24.57
C VAL A 498 12.36 -2.27 -25.14
N ILE A 499 12.62 -2.08 -26.42
CA ILE A 499 13.73 -2.72 -27.13
C ILE A 499 14.59 -1.66 -27.80
N ASP A 500 15.84 -1.57 -27.38
CA ASP A 500 16.83 -0.65 -27.94
C ASP A 500 17.54 -1.22 -29.17
N ALA A 501 18.05 -0.38 -30.03
CA ALA A 501 19.00 -0.78 -31.05
C ALA A 501 20.29 -1.35 -30.39
N PRO A 502 20.99 -2.29 -31.02
CA PRO A 502 22.23 -2.83 -30.46
C PRO A 502 23.31 -1.74 -30.37
N ALA A 503 24.12 -1.80 -29.33
CA ALA A 503 25.19 -0.78 -29.10
C ALA A 503 26.18 -0.65 -30.25
N ASP A 504 26.40 -1.73 -31.01
CA ASP A 504 27.31 -1.75 -32.15
C ASP A 504 26.79 -0.91 -33.33
N PHE A 505 25.44 -0.74 -33.42
CA PHE A 505 24.84 0.10 -34.47
C PHE A 505 25.30 1.56 -34.39
N PHE A 506 25.39 2.10 -33.19
CA PHE A 506 25.84 3.49 -32.97
C PHE A 506 27.35 3.66 -33.16
N GLN A 507 28.13 2.58 -33.06
CA GLN A 507 29.59 2.63 -33.32
C GLN A 507 29.92 2.66 -34.83
N GLU A 508 29.04 2.04 -35.66
CA GLU A 508 29.19 2.09 -37.11
C GLU A 508 28.86 3.48 -37.68
N GLU A 509 27.93 4.24 -37.09
CA GLU A 509 27.64 5.62 -37.48
C GLU A 509 28.82 6.56 -37.16
N GLU A 510 29.52 6.44 -36.02
CA GLU A 510 30.70 7.23 -35.71
C GLU A 510 31.87 6.96 -36.68
N VAL A 511 32.00 5.74 -37.19
CA VAL A 511 33.05 5.38 -38.16
C VAL A 511 32.75 5.92 -39.56
N VAL A 512 31.48 6.02 -39.94
CA VAL A 512 31.09 6.59 -41.24
C VAL A 512 31.27 8.11 -41.28
N GLU A 513 31.09 8.81 -40.16
CA GLU A 513 31.43 10.27 -40.10
C GLU A 513 32.94 10.57 -40.14
N GLU A 514 33.83 9.64 -39.68
CA GLU A 514 35.27 9.80 -39.78
C GLU A 514 35.85 9.42 -41.16
N GLU A 515 35.20 8.55 -41.95
CA GLU A 515 35.64 8.19 -43.32
C GLU A 515 35.22 9.17 -44.41
N GLY A 516 34.41 10.20 -44.09
CA GLY A 516 34.02 11.27 -44.99
C GLY A 516 35.17 12.22 -45.46
N LEU A 517 36.43 11.85 -45.25
CA LEU A 517 37.65 12.58 -45.67
C LEU A 517 38.30 11.94 -46.91
N LEU A 518 37.53 11.70 -47.98
CA LEU A 518 38.03 11.45 -49.33
C LEU A 518 37.27 12.30 -50.35
N ASP A 519 37.26 13.60 -50.11
CA ASP A 519 36.93 14.60 -51.09
C ASP A 519 38.21 14.91 -51.90
N ASP A 520 38.43 14.15 -52.99
CA ASP A 520 39.19 14.63 -54.15
C ASP A 520 39.06 13.63 -55.33
N LEU A 521 37.86 13.55 -55.96
CA LEU A 521 37.75 13.06 -57.35
C LEU A 521 36.65 13.88 -58.06
N ASP A 522 37.16 15.00 -58.67
CA ASP A 522 36.44 15.84 -59.60
C ASP A 522 36.09 15.03 -60.89
N LEU A 523 34.82 14.52 -60.95
CA LEU A 523 34.17 14.04 -62.14
C LEU A 523 32.87 14.82 -62.33
N GLY A 524 33.00 15.92 -63.10
CA GLY A 524 31.96 16.77 -63.51
C GLY A 524 30.72 16.07 -64.11
N PHE A 525 29.68 15.93 -63.34
CA PHE A 525 28.29 15.83 -63.74
C PHE A 525 27.47 16.58 -62.74
N ASP A 526 27.06 17.82 -63.05
CA ASP A 526 26.01 18.55 -62.39
C ASP A 526 24.70 17.77 -62.50
N LEU A 527 24.38 16.97 -61.48
CA LEU A 527 23.06 16.53 -61.13
C LEU A 527 22.90 16.96 -59.70
N ASP A 528 22.35 18.13 -59.46
CA ASP A 528 21.75 18.56 -58.21
C ASP A 528 20.61 17.61 -57.85
N LEU A 529 20.96 16.45 -57.34
CA LEU A 529 20.10 15.60 -56.56
C LEU A 529 20.68 15.63 -55.16
N ASP A 530 20.08 16.44 -54.28
CA ASP A 530 20.25 16.37 -52.82
C ASP A 530 19.87 14.95 -52.35
N LEU A 531 20.76 13.96 -52.56
CA LEU A 531 20.57 12.56 -52.21
C LEU A 531 20.68 12.32 -50.69
N ASP A 532 21.24 13.25 -49.92
CA ASP A 532 21.41 13.12 -48.49
C ASP A 532 20.16 13.61 -47.68
N GLU A 533 19.32 14.48 -48.20
CA GLU A 533 18.06 14.87 -47.57
C GLU A 533 16.89 13.93 -47.89
N ASP A 534 16.97 13.01 -48.83
CA ASP A 534 15.88 12.13 -49.28
C ASP A 534 15.96 10.70 -48.72
N ALA A 535 17.00 10.34 -47.96
CA ALA A 535 17.14 8.99 -47.41
C ALA A 535 16.10 8.66 -46.30
N GLY A 536 15.57 9.68 -45.67
CA GLY A 536 14.45 9.54 -44.68
C GLY A 536 14.81 8.69 -43.46
N ILE A 537 13.87 8.59 -42.51
CA ILE A 537 14.05 7.88 -41.24
C ILE A 537 14.46 6.40 -41.39
N THR A 538 14.09 5.72 -42.46
CA THR A 538 14.42 4.32 -42.72
C THR A 538 15.88 4.03 -42.95
N SER A 539 16.68 5.03 -43.36
CA SER A 539 18.11 4.88 -43.56
C SER A 539 18.94 5.01 -42.29
N THR A 540 18.44 5.75 -41.31
CA THR A 540 19.13 6.07 -40.05
C THR A 540 18.58 5.25 -38.89
N SER A 541 17.40 4.64 -39.02
CA SER A 541 16.74 3.87 -37.95
C SER A 541 17.10 2.39 -37.99
N TYR A 542 17.39 1.82 -36.85
CA TYR A 542 17.64 0.39 -36.73
C TYR A 542 16.37 -0.45 -36.92
N TRP A 543 15.24 -0.02 -36.31
CA TRP A 543 14.03 -0.81 -36.27
C TRP A 543 13.02 -0.48 -37.35
N PHE A 544 12.96 0.78 -37.78
CA PHE A 544 11.95 1.25 -38.74
C PHE A 544 12.43 1.14 -40.19
N ASN A 545 12.70 -0.07 -40.65
CA ASN A 545 13.07 -0.41 -42.02
C ASN A 545 12.50 -1.78 -42.41
N ASN A 546 12.41 -2.01 -43.72
CA ASN A 546 11.78 -3.23 -44.28
C ASN A 546 12.45 -4.52 -43.85
N ASN A 547 13.74 -4.49 -43.52
CA ASN A 547 14.48 -5.69 -43.07
C ASN A 547 14.15 -6.09 -41.63
N ARG A 548 13.83 -5.14 -40.76
CA ARG A 548 13.57 -5.35 -39.33
C ARG A 548 12.10 -5.46 -38.96
N LEU A 549 11.20 -4.86 -39.74
CA LEU A 549 9.76 -4.94 -39.48
C LEU A 549 9.19 -6.36 -39.32
N PRO A 550 9.66 -7.41 -40.08
CA PRO A 550 9.23 -8.77 -39.81
C PRO A 550 9.60 -9.28 -38.41
N GLU A 551 10.74 -8.86 -37.85
CA GLU A 551 11.17 -9.19 -36.49
C GLU A 551 10.28 -8.49 -35.48
N VAL A 552 10.00 -7.22 -35.67
CA VAL A 552 9.06 -6.43 -34.85
C VAL A 552 7.67 -7.08 -34.81
N LYS A 553 7.20 -7.54 -35.97
CA LYS A 553 5.92 -8.25 -36.09
C LYS A 553 5.93 -9.60 -35.36
N ALA A 554 7.02 -10.36 -35.43
CA ALA A 554 7.17 -11.61 -34.72
C ALA A 554 7.16 -11.41 -33.18
N ILE A 555 7.84 -10.35 -32.70
CA ILE A 555 7.79 -9.97 -31.27
C ILE A 555 6.36 -9.63 -30.86
N HIS A 556 5.67 -8.80 -31.65
CA HIS A 556 4.28 -8.43 -31.37
C HIS A 556 3.37 -9.65 -31.29
N GLN A 557 3.45 -10.54 -32.27
CA GLN A 557 2.63 -11.77 -32.32
C GLN A 557 2.91 -12.71 -31.14
N TYR A 558 4.17 -12.82 -30.71
CA TYR A 558 4.50 -13.58 -29.53
C TYR A 558 3.87 -12.99 -28.27
N LEU A 559 3.99 -11.67 -28.07
CA LEU A 559 3.44 -10.99 -26.91
C LEU A 559 1.90 -11.03 -26.87
N ASP A 560 1.25 -10.90 -28.03
CA ASP A 560 -0.21 -10.98 -28.17
C ASP A 560 -0.75 -12.41 -28.02
N GLY A 561 0.08 -13.41 -28.35
CA GLY A 561 -0.26 -14.84 -28.20
C GLY A 561 -0.13 -15.39 -26.77
N LEU A 562 0.31 -14.62 -25.79
CA LEU A 562 0.41 -15.07 -24.42
C LEU A 562 -0.97 -15.10 -23.74
N PRO A 563 -1.31 -16.13 -22.97
CA PRO A 563 -2.62 -16.23 -22.31
C PRO A 563 -2.81 -15.19 -21.21
N GLU A 564 -1.73 -14.65 -20.67
CA GLU A 564 -1.72 -13.64 -19.62
C GLU A 564 -1.95 -12.22 -20.15
N THR A 565 -1.74 -12.01 -21.46
CA THR A 565 -1.88 -10.72 -22.14
C THR A 565 -3.25 -10.56 -22.77
N GLY A 566 -3.86 -9.39 -22.64
CA GLY A 566 -5.17 -9.10 -23.20
C GLY A 566 -5.12 -8.21 -24.43
N LYS A 567 -4.36 -7.14 -24.37
CA LYS A 567 -4.17 -6.21 -25.50
C LYS A 567 -2.69 -5.85 -25.63
N VAL A 568 -2.18 -6.01 -26.84
CA VAL A 568 -0.82 -5.59 -27.21
C VAL A 568 -0.89 -4.53 -28.31
N LEU A 569 -0.21 -3.43 -28.12
CA LEU A 569 -0.09 -2.35 -29.09
C LEU A 569 1.39 -2.09 -29.37
N SER A 570 1.73 -1.87 -30.62
CA SER A 570 3.10 -1.56 -31.07
C SER A 570 3.07 -0.89 -32.45
N ILE A 571 4.21 -0.51 -32.95
CA ILE A 571 4.35 -0.01 -34.32
C ILE A 571 3.81 -1.01 -35.36
N SER A 572 3.88 -2.33 -35.07
CA SER A 572 3.30 -3.37 -35.95
C SER A 572 1.78 -3.19 -36.08
N THR A 573 1.07 -2.84 -34.99
CA THR A 573 -0.37 -2.59 -35.02
C THR A 573 -0.70 -1.42 -35.96
N SER A 574 0.06 -0.34 -35.88
CA SER A 574 -0.12 0.84 -36.73
C SER A 574 0.18 0.55 -38.21
N LEU A 575 1.23 -0.24 -38.47
CA LEU A 575 1.57 -0.62 -39.84
C LEU A 575 0.59 -1.61 -40.45
N ASP A 576 0.07 -2.56 -39.67
CA ASP A 576 -0.98 -3.48 -40.15
C ASP A 576 -2.30 -2.73 -40.46
N LEU A 577 -2.62 -1.70 -39.67
CA LEU A 577 -3.74 -0.82 -39.98
C LEU A 577 -3.53 -0.04 -41.28
N LEU A 578 -2.35 0.53 -41.49
CA LEU A 578 -2.02 1.30 -42.70
C LEU A 578 -1.93 0.37 -43.93
N ARG A 579 -1.56 -0.89 -43.76
CA ARG A 579 -1.55 -1.88 -44.83
C ARG A 579 -2.98 -2.30 -45.25
N SER A 580 -3.94 -2.29 -44.34
CA SER A 580 -5.34 -2.60 -44.71
C SER A 580 -5.98 -1.53 -45.62
N LEU A 581 -5.37 -0.32 -45.72
CA LEU A 581 -5.84 0.72 -46.63
C LEU A 581 -5.58 0.45 -48.11
N ASP A 582 -4.47 -0.24 -48.39
CA ASP A 582 -4.08 -0.59 -49.77
C ASP A 582 -3.26 -1.91 -49.73
N GLU A 583 -3.91 -3.02 -49.96
CA GLU A 583 -3.29 -4.36 -49.99
C GLU A 583 -2.22 -4.55 -51.07
N ASP A 584 -2.28 -3.75 -52.16
CA ASP A 584 -1.35 -3.80 -53.27
C ASP A 584 -0.05 -3.01 -53.04
N VAL A 585 0.04 -2.20 -51.98
CA VAL A 585 1.24 -1.38 -51.67
C VAL A 585 2.35 -2.25 -51.12
N VAL A 586 3.50 -2.25 -51.77
CA VAL A 586 4.73 -2.82 -51.25
C VAL A 586 5.32 -1.85 -50.24
N MET A 587 5.35 -2.25 -48.95
CA MET A 587 5.98 -1.49 -47.89
C MET A 587 7.51 -1.62 -47.94
N ASP A 588 8.13 -0.97 -48.93
CA ASP A 588 9.58 -0.84 -48.98
C ASP A 588 10.06 0.36 -48.17
N ASP A 589 11.38 0.56 -48.03
CA ASP A 589 11.97 1.60 -47.23
C ASP A 589 11.63 2.99 -47.75
N PHE A 590 11.50 3.14 -49.07
CA PHE A 590 11.11 4.39 -49.69
C PHE A 590 9.66 4.78 -49.34
N PHE A 591 8.75 3.82 -49.44
CA PHE A 591 7.35 4.03 -49.07
C PHE A 591 7.21 4.35 -47.56
N LEU A 592 7.89 3.62 -46.70
CA LEU A 592 7.90 3.87 -45.24
C LEU A 592 8.40 5.27 -44.90
N SER A 593 9.47 5.75 -45.60
CA SER A 593 10.00 7.10 -45.40
C SER A 593 9.01 8.17 -45.81
N ILE A 594 8.36 7.99 -47.00
CA ILE A 594 7.32 8.91 -47.49
C ILE A 594 6.11 8.90 -46.53
N LEU A 595 5.68 7.73 -46.10
CA LEU A 595 4.55 7.56 -45.17
C LEU A 595 4.84 8.33 -43.87
N TYR A 596 5.98 8.11 -43.24
CA TYR A 596 6.35 8.79 -42.01
C TYR A 596 6.47 10.31 -42.18
N LYS A 597 6.99 10.78 -43.35
CA LYS A 597 7.15 12.21 -43.65
C LYS A 597 5.81 12.89 -43.96
N ARG A 598 4.85 12.19 -44.59
CA ARG A 598 3.58 12.75 -45.09
C ARG A 598 2.39 12.60 -44.14
N VAL A 599 2.47 11.68 -43.20
CA VAL A 599 1.41 11.51 -42.20
C VAL A 599 1.27 12.78 -41.37
N PRO A 600 0.02 13.32 -41.21
CA PRO A 600 -0.23 14.49 -40.38
C PRO A 600 0.29 14.27 -38.94
N GLU A 601 0.74 15.36 -38.31
CA GLU A 601 1.35 15.29 -36.98
C GLU A 601 0.42 14.68 -35.93
N ASP A 602 -0.87 14.95 -36.00
CA ASP A 602 -1.88 14.39 -35.10
C ASP A 602 -1.93 12.85 -35.19
N ILE A 603 -1.77 12.31 -36.39
CA ILE A 603 -1.77 10.87 -36.66
C ILE A 603 -0.43 10.26 -36.24
N LYS A 604 0.69 10.97 -36.44
CA LYS A 604 1.99 10.51 -35.93
C LYS A 604 1.97 10.37 -34.41
N GLN A 605 1.43 11.37 -33.72
CA GLN A 605 1.29 11.35 -32.27
C GLN A 605 0.43 10.19 -31.76
N SER A 606 -0.49 9.69 -32.56
CA SER A 606 -1.38 8.60 -32.18
C SER A 606 -0.87 7.21 -32.60
N LEU A 607 -0.23 7.11 -33.77
CA LEU A 607 0.11 5.80 -34.37
C LEU A 607 1.61 5.45 -34.29
N PHE A 608 2.52 6.42 -34.18
CA PHE A 608 3.95 6.17 -34.20
C PHE A 608 4.63 6.54 -32.89
N GLN A 609 4.47 7.75 -32.42
CA GLN A 609 5.16 8.26 -31.22
C GLN A 609 4.92 7.45 -29.94
N PRO A 610 3.77 6.81 -29.68
CA PRO A 610 3.60 5.97 -28.49
C PRO A 610 4.43 4.70 -28.52
N TYR A 611 4.91 4.25 -29.69
CA TYR A 611 5.49 2.92 -29.90
C TYR A 611 6.93 2.94 -30.43
N MET A 612 7.43 4.10 -30.85
CA MET A 612 8.75 4.23 -31.45
C MET A 612 9.35 5.59 -31.09
N SER A 613 10.66 5.62 -30.80
CA SER A 613 11.42 6.88 -30.65
C SER A 613 11.46 7.69 -31.96
N GLU A 614 11.71 8.99 -31.86
CA GLU A 614 11.74 9.88 -33.03
C GLU A 614 12.78 9.46 -34.06
N ASP A 615 13.91 8.87 -33.63
CA ASP A 615 15.00 8.35 -34.45
C ASP A 615 14.75 6.90 -34.92
N GLY A 616 13.71 6.22 -34.46
CA GLY A 616 13.41 4.86 -34.82
C GLY A 616 14.35 3.80 -34.24
N ASN A 617 15.18 4.16 -33.26
CA ASN A 617 16.17 3.27 -32.66
C ASN A 617 15.70 2.57 -31.37
N GLN A 618 14.57 3.00 -30.82
CA GLN A 618 13.92 2.34 -29.69
C GLN A 618 12.46 2.03 -30.03
N LEU A 619 12.02 0.82 -29.68
CA LEU A 619 10.63 0.37 -29.81
C LEU A 619 10.01 0.17 -28.44
N ARG A 620 8.72 0.50 -28.34
CA ARG A 620 7.88 0.22 -27.17
C ARG A 620 6.69 -0.64 -27.58
N PHE A 621 6.52 -1.77 -26.91
CA PHE A 621 5.32 -2.60 -26.97
C PHE A 621 4.53 -2.37 -25.70
N THR A 622 3.34 -1.79 -25.81
CA THR A 622 2.44 -1.55 -24.68
C THR A 622 1.48 -2.71 -24.54
N ILE A 623 1.49 -3.34 -23.39
CA ILE A 623 0.75 -4.56 -23.10
C ILE A 623 -0.20 -4.30 -21.93
N ARG A 624 -1.43 -4.74 -22.05
CA ARG A 624 -2.35 -4.84 -20.91
C ARG A 624 -2.41 -6.29 -20.46
N VAL A 625 -2.14 -6.54 -19.19
CA VAL A 625 -2.16 -7.88 -18.60
C VAL A 625 -3.45 -8.06 -17.81
N TYR A 626 -4.04 -9.27 -17.90
CA TYR A 626 -5.25 -9.63 -17.15
C TYR A 626 -4.94 -9.76 -15.65
N GLU A 627 -5.30 -8.74 -14.89
CA GLU A 627 -5.11 -8.72 -13.42
C GLU A 627 -6.10 -9.66 -12.71
N SER A 628 -7.26 -9.92 -13.30
CA SER A 628 -8.29 -10.81 -12.76
C SER A 628 -7.95 -12.29 -12.84
N ASP A 629 -6.97 -12.69 -13.66
CA ASP A 629 -6.58 -14.11 -13.77
C ASP A 629 -6.00 -14.61 -12.43
N PRO A 630 -6.65 -15.58 -11.78
CA PRO A 630 -6.19 -16.15 -10.51
C PRO A 630 -4.88 -16.95 -10.65
N ASN A 631 -4.46 -17.27 -11.85
CA ASN A 631 -3.22 -18.01 -12.13
C ASN A 631 -2.05 -17.09 -12.52
N LEU A 632 -2.28 -15.79 -12.63
CA LEU A 632 -1.23 -14.84 -12.97
C LEU A 632 -0.08 -14.92 -11.95
N LYS A 633 1.11 -15.22 -12.45
CA LYS A 633 2.37 -15.15 -11.71
C LYS A 633 3.27 -14.15 -12.42
N ARG A 634 3.33 -12.94 -11.86
CA ARG A 634 4.01 -11.79 -12.48
C ARG A 634 5.47 -12.06 -12.75
N GLU A 635 6.20 -12.55 -11.76
CA GLU A 635 7.61 -12.92 -11.89
C GLU A 635 7.83 -13.91 -13.07
N ALA A 636 7.04 -14.98 -13.10
CA ALA A 636 7.15 -16.00 -14.15
C ALA A 636 6.80 -15.47 -15.55
N LEU A 637 5.84 -14.53 -15.65
CA LEU A 637 5.51 -13.86 -16.91
C LEU A 637 6.67 -13.00 -17.39
N LEU A 638 7.24 -12.18 -16.53
CA LEU A 638 8.39 -11.32 -16.85
C LEU A 638 9.61 -12.15 -17.28
N GLU A 639 9.93 -13.22 -16.54
CA GLU A 639 11.00 -14.15 -16.91
C GLU A 639 10.73 -14.86 -18.25
N LYS A 640 9.49 -15.29 -18.49
CA LYS A 640 9.06 -15.93 -19.74
C LYS A 640 9.24 -15.02 -20.94
N ILE A 641 8.82 -13.74 -20.84
CA ILE A 641 8.99 -12.75 -21.89
C ILE A 641 10.47 -12.49 -22.13
N LYS A 642 11.24 -12.18 -21.09
CA LYS A 642 12.68 -11.90 -21.22
C LYS A 642 13.45 -13.08 -21.80
N HIS A 643 13.18 -14.29 -21.34
CA HIS A 643 13.82 -15.50 -21.84
C HIS A 643 13.53 -15.74 -23.32
N HIS A 644 12.28 -15.56 -23.77
CA HIS A 644 11.92 -15.76 -25.18
C HIS A 644 12.63 -14.73 -26.08
N LEU A 645 12.58 -13.45 -25.72
CA LEU A 645 13.20 -12.39 -26.52
C LEU A 645 14.73 -12.55 -26.62
N VAL A 646 15.39 -12.92 -25.52
CA VAL A 646 16.86 -13.05 -25.49
C VAL A 646 17.29 -14.41 -26.08
N SER A 647 16.69 -15.53 -25.64
CA SER A 647 17.22 -16.87 -25.98
C SER A 647 16.65 -17.46 -27.27
N GLU A 648 15.40 -17.13 -27.61
CA GLU A 648 14.74 -17.71 -28.80
C GLU A 648 14.79 -16.75 -29.99
N MET A 649 14.63 -15.44 -29.76
CA MET A 649 14.69 -14.43 -30.81
C MET A 649 16.10 -13.83 -31.00
N GLY A 650 17.05 -14.09 -30.09
CA GLY A 650 18.46 -13.73 -30.22
C GLY A 650 18.81 -12.27 -29.94
N LEU A 651 17.93 -11.52 -29.27
CA LEU A 651 18.21 -10.17 -28.83
C LEU A 651 19.24 -10.19 -27.69
N ALA A 652 20.12 -9.18 -27.61
CA ALA A 652 21.03 -9.06 -26.49
C ALA A 652 20.25 -8.69 -25.19
N GLU A 653 20.70 -9.20 -24.06
CA GLU A 653 20.02 -8.94 -22.77
C GLU A 653 19.94 -7.44 -22.45
N GLU A 654 20.93 -6.67 -22.89
CA GLU A 654 21.05 -5.22 -22.68
C GLU A 654 20.09 -4.40 -23.56
N GLN A 655 19.54 -5.01 -24.61
CA GLN A 655 18.55 -4.37 -25.49
C GLN A 655 17.13 -4.47 -24.97
N VAL A 656 16.82 -5.47 -24.11
CA VAL A 656 15.47 -5.80 -23.70
C VAL A 656 15.19 -5.29 -22.29
N HIS A 657 14.32 -4.32 -22.21
CA HIS A 657 13.89 -3.71 -20.93
C HIS A 657 12.40 -3.93 -20.69
N LEU A 658 12.07 -4.50 -19.56
CA LEU A 658 10.70 -4.62 -19.10
C LEU A 658 10.41 -3.53 -18.09
N THR A 659 9.30 -2.81 -18.27
CA THR A 659 8.90 -1.70 -17.39
C THR A 659 7.38 -1.59 -17.30
N GLY A 660 6.85 -0.60 -16.60
CA GLY A 660 5.42 -0.44 -16.38
C GLY A 660 5.00 -0.83 -14.96
N MET A 661 3.72 -0.57 -14.64
CA MET A 661 3.20 -0.81 -13.29
C MET A 661 3.27 -2.28 -12.87
N LEU A 662 3.18 -3.23 -13.82
CA LEU A 662 3.32 -4.66 -13.53
C LEU A 662 4.71 -4.97 -12.94
N VAL A 663 5.78 -4.42 -13.51
CA VAL A 663 7.16 -4.64 -13.04
C VAL A 663 7.36 -4.00 -11.67
N LEU A 664 6.95 -2.74 -11.51
CA LEU A 664 7.07 -2.04 -10.23
C LEU A 664 6.32 -2.72 -9.10
N TYR A 665 5.11 -3.21 -9.40
CA TYR A 665 4.31 -3.95 -8.43
C TYR A 665 4.91 -5.32 -8.11
N ASN A 666 5.45 -6.04 -9.12
CA ASN A 666 6.19 -7.28 -8.88
C ASN A 666 7.40 -7.06 -7.96
N ASN A 667 8.22 -6.04 -8.22
CA ASN A 667 9.37 -5.70 -7.38
C ASN A 667 8.96 -5.40 -5.93
N LEU A 668 7.85 -4.68 -5.76
CA LEU A 668 7.27 -4.44 -4.45
C LEU A 668 6.90 -5.76 -3.76
N LEU A 669 6.18 -6.66 -4.44
CA LEU A 669 5.77 -7.95 -3.89
C LEU A 669 6.96 -8.83 -3.51
N GLN A 670 7.99 -8.92 -4.35
CA GLN A 670 9.21 -9.69 -4.05
C GLN A 670 9.97 -9.09 -2.84
N SER A 671 10.00 -7.76 -2.73
CA SER A 671 10.60 -7.07 -1.59
C SER A 671 9.86 -7.35 -0.26
N LEU A 672 8.53 -7.58 -0.31
CA LEU A 672 7.72 -7.90 0.88
C LEU A 672 8.22 -9.18 1.57
N PHE A 673 8.50 -10.24 0.83
CA PHE A 673 8.94 -11.50 1.40
C PHE A 673 10.30 -11.39 2.09
N LYS A 674 11.25 -10.73 1.43
CA LYS A 674 12.59 -10.47 1.99
C LYS A 674 12.50 -9.59 3.24
N SER A 675 11.69 -8.55 3.18
CA SER A 675 11.43 -7.64 4.29
C SER A 675 10.78 -8.34 5.48
N GLN A 676 9.82 -9.26 5.24
CA GLN A 676 9.16 -10.05 6.29
C GLN A 676 10.17 -10.86 7.11
N ILE A 677 11.06 -11.59 6.43
CA ILE A 677 12.07 -12.40 7.11
C ILE A 677 13.01 -11.52 7.95
N LEU A 678 13.46 -10.39 7.38
CA LEU A 678 14.38 -9.47 8.04
C LEU A 678 13.73 -8.82 9.28
N THR A 679 12.54 -8.27 9.14
CA THR A 679 11.83 -7.58 10.23
C THR A 679 11.51 -8.52 11.38
N ILE A 680 10.99 -9.72 11.10
CA ILE A 680 10.71 -10.73 12.13
C ILE A 680 12.00 -11.16 12.84
N SER A 681 13.09 -11.37 12.12
CA SER A 681 14.39 -11.77 12.71
C SER A 681 14.92 -10.69 13.65
N VAL A 682 14.89 -9.43 13.23
CA VAL A 682 15.31 -8.28 14.05
C VAL A 682 14.45 -8.18 15.31
N VAL A 683 13.14 -8.30 15.19
CA VAL A 683 12.23 -8.26 16.35
C VAL A 683 12.54 -9.36 17.34
N PHE A 684 12.67 -10.60 16.89
CA PHE A 684 12.93 -11.72 17.81
C PHE A 684 14.26 -11.58 18.55
N ILE A 685 15.34 -11.21 17.86
CA ILE A 685 16.65 -11.02 18.47
C ILE A 685 16.59 -9.88 19.50
N ALA A 686 15.98 -8.76 19.14
CA ALA A 686 15.89 -7.61 20.01
C ALA A 686 15.02 -7.90 21.27
N ILE A 687 13.87 -8.58 21.10
CA ILE A 687 13.00 -8.96 22.22
C ILE A 687 13.69 -9.99 23.14
N LEU A 688 14.38 -10.98 22.57
CA LEU A 688 15.15 -11.94 23.38
C LEU A 688 16.20 -11.23 24.22
N PHE A 689 16.91 -10.28 23.63
CA PHE A 689 17.90 -9.46 24.35
C PHE A 689 17.25 -8.64 25.47
N MET A 690 16.09 -8.03 25.20
CA MET A 690 15.33 -7.27 26.19
C MET A 690 14.78 -8.14 27.32
N PHE A 691 14.28 -9.34 27.02
CA PHE A 691 13.91 -10.31 28.06
C PHE A 691 15.10 -10.69 28.93
N PHE A 692 16.29 -10.88 28.32
CA PHE A 692 17.48 -11.16 29.06
C PHE A 692 17.86 -10.01 30.03
N ILE A 693 17.78 -8.77 29.58
CA ILE A 693 18.01 -7.59 30.44
C ILE A 693 16.98 -7.49 31.55
N SER A 694 15.68 -7.70 31.21
CA SER A 694 14.57 -7.57 32.17
C SER A 694 14.61 -8.64 33.25
N PHE A 695 14.81 -9.90 32.87
CA PHE A 695 14.73 -11.03 33.79
C PHE A 695 16.08 -11.42 34.42
N ARG A 696 17.18 -10.95 33.80
CA ARG A 696 18.56 -11.30 34.19
C ARG A 696 18.81 -12.82 34.31
N ASN A 697 18.06 -13.58 33.52
CA ASN A 697 18.09 -15.04 33.46
C ASN A 697 17.82 -15.50 32.04
N LEU A 698 18.87 -16.02 31.35
CA LEU A 698 18.75 -16.45 29.96
C LEU A 698 17.72 -17.56 29.74
N LYS A 699 17.67 -18.54 30.69
CA LYS A 699 16.69 -19.63 30.62
C LYS A 699 15.26 -19.07 30.65
N MET A 700 14.98 -18.11 31.54
CA MET A 700 13.67 -17.45 31.61
C MET A 700 13.39 -16.64 30.35
N ALA A 701 14.36 -15.94 29.79
CA ALA A 701 14.21 -15.18 28.56
C ALA A 701 13.86 -16.09 27.36
N CYS A 702 14.56 -17.22 27.21
CA CYS A 702 14.25 -18.22 26.18
C CYS A 702 12.88 -18.88 26.37
N LEU A 703 12.41 -19.08 27.59
CA LEU A 703 11.07 -19.60 27.85
C LEU A 703 9.99 -18.57 27.54
N ALA A 704 10.25 -17.33 27.90
CA ALA A 704 9.30 -16.22 27.73
C ALA A 704 9.04 -15.86 26.24
N ILE A 705 9.98 -16.14 25.33
CA ILE A 705 9.80 -15.85 23.92
C ILE A 705 8.90 -16.89 23.21
N VAL A 706 8.82 -18.12 23.72
CA VAL A 706 8.10 -19.24 23.08
C VAL A 706 6.61 -18.92 22.80
N PRO A 707 5.82 -18.38 23.75
CA PRO A 707 4.42 -18.00 23.47
C PRO A 707 4.28 -17.03 22.31
N ASN A 708 5.22 -16.07 22.21
CA ASN A 708 5.17 -15.03 21.18
C ASN A 708 5.55 -15.59 19.80
N ILE A 709 6.49 -16.53 19.72
CA ILE A 709 6.82 -17.25 18.48
C ILE A 709 5.58 -18.03 18.00
N ILE A 710 4.92 -18.75 18.91
CA ILE A 710 3.72 -19.54 18.55
C ILE A 710 2.60 -18.64 18.07
N ALA A 711 2.32 -17.53 18.75
CA ALA A 711 1.29 -16.58 18.34
C ALA A 711 1.55 -16.04 16.93
N ALA A 712 2.76 -15.56 16.65
CA ALA A 712 3.15 -15.05 15.34
C ALA A 712 3.12 -16.14 14.26
N SER A 713 3.68 -17.32 14.55
CA SER A 713 3.68 -18.46 13.60
C SER A 713 2.27 -18.93 13.28
N THR A 714 1.35 -18.89 14.27
CA THR A 714 -0.03 -19.32 14.05
C THR A 714 -0.75 -18.36 13.11
N VAL A 715 -0.52 -17.04 13.21
CA VAL A 715 -1.09 -16.06 12.28
C VAL A 715 -0.60 -16.32 10.87
N LEU A 716 0.72 -16.39 10.66
CA LEU A 716 1.30 -16.67 9.34
C LEU A 716 0.83 -18.03 8.80
N GLY A 717 0.69 -19.04 9.68
CA GLY A 717 0.17 -20.34 9.31
C GLY A 717 -1.29 -20.29 8.85
N ILE A 718 -2.15 -19.55 9.54
CA ILE A 718 -3.55 -19.35 9.14
C ILE A 718 -3.63 -18.59 7.82
N MET A 719 -2.82 -17.56 7.60
CA MET A 719 -2.76 -16.86 6.32
C MET A 719 -2.49 -17.84 5.18
N GLY A 720 -1.47 -18.70 5.33
CA GLY A 720 -1.17 -19.70 4.31
C GLY A 720 -2.28 -20.74 4.10
N TRP A 721 -2.98 -21.19 5.17
CA TRP A 721 -4.10 -22.12 5.05
C TRP A 721 -5.33 -21.48 4.40
N LEU A 722 -5.62 -20.22 4.67
CA LEU A 722 -6.74 -19.48 4.11
C LEU A 722 -6.38 -18.80 2.77
N ARG A 723 -5.15 -18.99 2.28
CA ARG A 723 -4.62 -18.35 1.07
C ARG A 723 -4.73 -16.83 1.11
N ILE A 724 -4.56 -16.23 2.30
CA ILE A 724 -4.42 -14.79 2.47
C ILE A 724 -3.00 -14.42 2.06
N PRO A 725 -2.80 -13.62 1.00
CA PRO A 725 -1.48 -13.28 0.52
C PRO A 725 -0.74 -12.35 1.48
N LEU A 726 0.59 -12.31 1.35
CA LEU A 726 1.40 -11.26 1.97
C LEU A 726 1.26 -9.99 1.14
N ASP A 727 0.76 -8.94 1.76
CA ASP A 727 0.66 -7.60 1.20
C ASP A 727 1.38 -6.58 2.10
N ILE A 728 1.36 -5.30 1.72
CA ILE A 728 2.04 -4.22 2.45
C ILE A 728 1.52 -4.07 3.89
N MET A 729 0.25 -4.41 4.16
CA MET A 729 -0.32 -4.34 5.51
C MET A 729 -0.10 -5.63 6.29
N THR A 730 -0.35 -6.78 5.66
CA THR A 730 -0.25 -8.08 6.34
C THR A 730 1.19 -8.41 6.74
N ILE A 731 2.20 -7.90 6.02
CA ILE A 731 3.62 -8.01 6.40
C ILE A 731 3.90 -7.44 7.78
N THR A 732 3.19 -6.39 8.18
CA THR A 732 3.42 -5.74 9.48
C THR A 732 2.82 -6.54 10.64
N ILE A 733 1.81 -7.38 10.37
CA ILE A 733 1.03 -8.09 11.41
C ILE A 733 1.91 -8.91 12.32
N ALA A 734 2.82 -9.73 11.76
CA ALA A 734 3.65 -10.62 12.56
C ALA A 734 4.55 -9.84 13.53
N ALA A 735 5.21 -8.77 13.07
CA ALA A 735 6.07 -7.93 13.90
C ALA A 735 5.27 -7.23 15.01
N ILE A 736 4.11 -6.68 14.66
CA ILE A 736 3.21 -6.00 15.60
C ILE A 736 2.65 -6.97 16.63
N CYS A 737 2.18 -8.14 16.19
CA CYS A 737 1.67 -9.18 17.07
C CYS A 737 2.71 -9.60 18.11
N ILE A 738 3.96 -9.80 17.70
CA ILE A 738 5.05 -10.11 18.61
C ILE A 738 5.23 -8.95 19.61
N GLY A 739 5.28 -7.70 19.12
CA GLY A 739 5.50 -6.53 19.97
C GLY A 739 4.43 -6.31 21.03
N ILE A 740 3.15 -6.58 20.69
CA ILE A 740 2.03 -6.43 21.64
C ILE A 740 1.89 -7.65 22.55
N ALA A 741 2.08 -8.87 22.02
CA ALA A 741 1.94 -10.11 22.80
C ALA A 741 2.98 -10.25 23.91
N VAL A 742 4.15 -9.62 23.75
CA VAL A 742 5.22 -9.55 24.74
C VAL A 742 4.81 -8.86 26.04
N ASP A 743 3.85 -7.92 25.97
CA ASP A 743 3.28 -7.23 27.14
C ASP A 743 2.79 -8.24 28.20
N ASP A 744 1.91 -9.13 27.82
CA ASP A 744 1.38 -10.17 28.69
C ASP A 744 2.51 -11.05 29.29
N THR A 745 3.48 -11.41 28.46
CA THR A 745 4.61 -12.25 28.88
C THR A 745 5.48 -11.57 29.95
N ILE A 746 5.85 -10.28 29.74
CA ILE A 746 6.65 -9.53 30.71
C ILE A 746 5.93 -9.42 32.05
N HIS A 747 4.67 -9.02 32.01
CA HIS A 747 3.86 -8.87 33.21
C HIS A 747 3.66 -10.18 33.96
N TYR A 748 3.45 -11.28 33.22
CA TYR A 748 3.29 -12.62 33.82
C TYR A 748 4.58 -13.09 34.48
N VAL A 749 5.71 -13.07 33.78
CA VAL A 749 7.00 -13.55 34.29
C VAL A 749 7.48 -12.70 35.48
N HIS A 750 7.28 -11.37 35.41
CA HIS A 750 7.63 -10.49 36.52
C HIS A 750 6.82 -10.84 37.79
N ARG A 751 5.50 -11.01 37.64
CA ARG A 751 4.63 -11.40 38.75
C ARG A 751 4.94 -12.80 39.28
N PHE A 752 5.15 -13.75 38.37
CA PHE A 752 5.56 -15.11 38.77
C PHE A 752 6.84 -15.09 39.60
N THR A 753 7.84 -14.33 39.19
CA THR A 753 9.13 -14.22 39.90
C THR A 753 8.97 -13.61 41.28
N GLU A 754 8.09 -12.60 41.45
CA GLU A 754 7.75 -12.03 42.77
C GLU A 754 7.08 -13.06 43.66
N GLU A 755 6.08 -13.80 43.17
CA GLU A 755 5.35 -14.78 43.92
C GLU A 755 6.21 -16.02 44.27
N PHE A 756 7.08 -16.43 43.35
CA PHE A 756 8.02 -17.54 43.60
C PHE A 756 9.02 -17.25 44.71
N LYS A 757 9.46 -16.01 44.90
CA LYS A 757 10.36 -15.62 45.98
C LYS A 757 9.79 -15.83 47.38
N LYS A 758 8.45 -15.94 47.54
CA LYS A 758 7.79 -16.06 48.85
C LYS A 758 7.96 -17.45 49.49
N ASP A 759 7.80 -18.52 48.68
CA ASP A 759 7.75 -19.92 49.16
C ASP A 759 8.56 -20.93 48.31
N ARG A 760 9.13 -20.46 47.18
CA ARG A 760 9.85 -21.26 46.19
C ARG A 760 9.07 -22.43 45.61
N ASN A 761 7.71 -22.39 45.68
CA ASN A 761 6.84 -23.39 45.10
C ASN A 761 6.35 -22.90 43.73
N TYR A 762 6.66 -23.63 42.65
CA TYR A 762 6.32 -23.27 41.29
C TYR A 762 4.80 -23.24 41.09
N TRP A 763 4.07 -24.26 41.54
CA TRP A 763 2.63 -24.36 41.33
C TRP A 763 1.83 -23.32 42.12
N ASP A 764 2.21 -23.07 43.38
CA ASP A 764 1.55 -22.07 44.21
C ASP A 764 1.82 -20.64 43.66
N ALA A 765 3.05 -20.39 43.19
CA ALA A 765 3.40 -19.13 42.55
C ALA A 765 2.58 -18.91 41.25
N ILE A 766 2.40 -19.96 40.42
CA ILE A 766 1.60 -19.91 39.21
C ILE A 766 0.14 -19.60 39.59
N LYS A 767 -0.46 -20.31 40.55
CA LYS A 767 -1.82 -20.09 40.95
C LYS A 767 -2.06 -18.67 41.47
N ARG A 768 -1.15 -18.12 42.27
CA ARG A 768 -1.23 -16.73 42.75
C ARG A 768 -1.08 -15.75 41.61
N SER A 769 -0.18 -16.03 40.64
CA SER A 769 0.03 -15.14 39.45
C SER A 769 -1.21 -15.12 38.56
N HIS A 770 -1.84 -16.27 38.31
CA HIS A 770 -3.09 -16.32 37.52
C HIS A 770 -4.19 -15.51 38.21
N ASN A 771 -4.33 -15.58 39.51
CA ASN A 771 -5.37 -14.88 40.27
C ASN A 771 -5.13 -13.37 40.42
N SER A 772 -3.91 -12.89 40.12
CA SER A 772 -3.53 -11.49 40.17
C SER A 772 -3.39 -10.91 38.74
N ILE A 773 -2.26 -11.17 38.08
CA ILE A 773 -1.95 -10.56 36.78
C ILE A 773 -2.77 -11.19 35.64
N GLY A 774 -3.14 -12.47 35.74
CA GLY A 774 -3.95 -13.14 34.71
C GLY A 774 -5.27 -12.44 34.44
N ARG A 775 -5.86 -11.77 35.44
CA ARG A 775 -7.07 -10.94 35.23
C ARG A 775 -6.81 -9.72 34.40
N ALA A 776 -5.68 -9.03 34.65
CA ALA A 776 -5.31 -7.85 33.85
C ALA A 776 -5.04 -8.26 32.40
N MET A 777 -4.30 -9.36 32.18
CA MET A 777 -4.02 -9.89 30.82
C MET A 777 -5.32 -10.25 30.09
N TYR A 778 -6.28 -10.87 30.78
CA TYR A 778 -7.58 -11.18 30.17
C TYR A 778 -8.32 -9.92 29.72
N TYR A 779 -8.35 -8.87 30.56
CA TYR A 779 -9.00 -7.61 30.21
C TYR A 779 -8.26 -6.91 29.05
N THR A 780 -6.93 -6.86 29.08
CA THR A 780 -6.15 -6.23 28.00
C THR A 780 -6.32 -6.96 26.69
N THR A 781 -6.24 -8.30 26.69
CA THR A 781 -6.39 -9.10 25.46
C THR A 781 -7.79 -8.96 24.86
N ILE A 782 -8.85 -9.03 25.68
CA ILE A 782 -10.22 -8.81 25.17
C ILE A 782 -10.35 -7.39 24.59
N THR A 783 -9.84 -6.38 25.29
CA THR A 783 -9.88 -5.01 24.81
C THR A 783 -9.16 -4.85 23.48
N ILE A 784 -7.97 -5.41 23.34
CA ILE A 784 -7.16 -5.38 22.14
C ILE A 784 -7.87 -6.12 21.00
N THR A 785 -8.31 -7.37 21.24
CA THR A 785 -8.97 -8.22 20.23
C THR A 785 -10.23 -7.54 19.68
N LEU A 786 -11.11 -7.09 20.56
CA LEU A 786 -12.34 -6.44 20.14
C LEU A 786 -12.08 -5.07 19.49
N GLY A 787 -11.09 -4.32 20.00
CA GLY A 787 -10.69 -3.07 19.39
C GLY A 787 -10.20 -3.24 17.95
N PHE A 788 -9.38 -4.26 17.69
CA PHE A 788 -8.94 -4.60 16.34
C PHE A 788 -10.06 -5.15 15.46
N SER A 789 -11.05 -5.85 16.04
CA SER A 789 -12.19 -6.37 15.28
C SER A 789 -13.03 -5.26 14.62
N ILE A 790 -12.95 -4.01 15.08
CA ILE A 790 -13.63 -2.86 14.48
C ILE A 790 -13.08 -2.58 13.06
N LEU A 791 -11.82 -2.90 12.79
CA LEU A 791 -11.22 -2.77 11.46
C LEU A 791 -11.90 -3.67 10.41
N ALA A 792 -12.66 -4.67 10.82
CA ALA A 792 -13.48 -5.48 9.91
C ALA A 792 -14.61 -4.70 9.23
N LEU A 793 -14.91 -3.48 9.69
CA LEU A 793 -15.88 -2.58 9.07
C LEU A 793 -15.33 -1.81 7.87
N SER A 794 -14.01 -1.86 7.60
CA SER A 794 -13.37 -1.21 6.44
C SER A 794 -13.93 -1.72 5.11
N ASN A 795 -13.84 -0.90 4.07
CA ASN A 795 -14.00 -1.33 2.68
C ASN A 795 -12.68 -1.80 2.05
N PHE A 796 -11.57 -1.59 2.75
CA PHE A 796 -10.24 -2.00 2.33
C PHE A 796 -9.86 -3.34 2.97
N ILE A 797 -9.76 -4.39 2.16
CA ILE A 797 -9.57 -5.78 2.60
C ILE A 797 -8.31 -5.99 3.45
N PRO A 798 -7.13 -5.39 3.10
CA PRO A 798 -5.94 -5.52 3.94
C PRO A 798 -6.13 -5.01 5.37
N SER A 799 -6.92 -3.94 5.59
CA SER A 799 -7.28 -3.45 6.93
C SER A 799 -8.12 -4.46 7.71
N ILE A 800 -9.04 -5.15 7.03
CA ILE A 800 -9.86 -6.21 7.64
C ILE A 800 -8.97 -7.36 8.11
N TYR A 801 -8.09 -7.86 7.25
CA TYR A 801 -7.14 -8.92 7.60
C TYR A 801 -6.22 -8.48 8.74
N PHE A 802 -5.69 -7.26 8.68
CA PHE A 802 -4.88 -6.69 9.73
C PHE A 802 -5.60 -6.75 11.10
N GLY A 803 -6.84 -6.30 11.15
CA GLY A 803 -7.63 -6.28 12.39
C GLY A 803 -7.94 -7.68 12.92
N LEU A 804 -8.47 -8.55 12.09
CA LEU A 804 -8.89 -9.90 12.48
C LEU A 804 -7.71 -10.79 12.87
N LEU A 805 -6.64 -10.80 12.08
CA LEU A 805 -5.46 -11.61 12.34
C LEU A 805 -4.69 -11.13 13.58
N THR A 806 -4.59 -9.80 13.78
CA THR A 806 -3.98 -9.25 15.00
C THR A 806 -4.82 -9.61 16.24
N GLY A 807 -6.14 -9.46 16.17
CA GLY A 807 -7.03 -9.88 17.25
C GLY A 807 -6.91 -11.37 17.58
N PHE A 808 -6.87 -12.22 16.56
CA PHE A 808 -6.64 -13.66 16.73
C PHE A 808 -5.29 -13.97 17.39
N SER A 809 -4.22 -13.28 16.93
CA SER A 809 -2.87 -13.43 17.51
C SER A 809 -2.87 -13.13 19.02
N MET A 810 -3.60 -12.09 19.44
CA MET A 810 -3.68 -11.72 20.87
C MET A 810 -4.36 -12.81 21.69
N ILE A 811 -5.42 -13.43 21.18
CA ILE A 811 -6.06 -14.57 21.83
C ILE A 811 -5.08 -15.74 21.97
N MET A 812 -4.34 -16.06 20.89
CA MET A 812 -3.35 -17.15 20.92
C MET A 812 -2.20 -16.87 21.89
N ALA A 813 -1.73 -15.60 21.94
CA ALA A 813 -0.70 -15.17 22.89
C ALA A 813 -1.20 -15.30 24.35
N LEU A 814 -2.41 -14.85 24.65
CA LEU A 814 -3.02 -15.02 26.00
C LEU A 814 -3.11 -16.49 26.39
N LEU A 815 -3.62 -17.34 25.49
CA LEU A 815 -3.72 -18.78 25.74
C LEU A 815 -2.35 -19.40 25.99
N ALA A 816 -1.34 -19.07 25.17
CA ALA A 816 0.01 -19.57 25.33
C ALA A 816 0.68 -19.06 26.63
N ASN A 817 0.48 -17.80 27.00
CA ASN A 817 1.00 -17.20 28.21
C ASN A 817 0.33 -17.76 29.49
N LEU A 818 -0.98 -18.01 29.45
CA LEU A 818 -1.68 -18.57 30.60
C LEU A 818 -1.62 -20.11 30.69
N THR A 819 -1.18 -20.81 29.64
CA THR A 819 -1.16 -22.30 29.66
C THR A 819 0.24 -22.85 29.37
N LEU A 820 0.81 -22.63 28.21
CA LEU A 820 2.09 -23.20 27.80
C LEU A 820 3.26 -22.67 28.64
N LEU A 821 3.36 -21.34 28.81
CA LEU A 821 4.47 -20.71 29.55
C LEU A 821 4.59 -21.25 30.97
N PRO A 822 3.52 -21.36 31.78
CA PRO A 822 3.57 -22.00 33.09
C PRO A 822 4.06 -23.44 33.06
N VAL A 823 3.61 -24.26 32.11
CA VAL A 823 4.07 -25.65 31.94
C VAL A 823 5.56 -25.70 31.70
N LEU A 824 6.07 -24.88 30.79
CA LEU A 824 7.50 -24.78 30.47
C LEU A 824 8.32 -24.31 31.69
N ILE A 825 7.81 -23.35 32.47
CA ILE A 825 8.48 -22.86 33.69
C ILE A 825 8.58 -24.00 34.73
N VAL A 826 7.51 -24.78 34.91
CA VAL A 826 7.52 -25.90 35.88
C VAL A 826 8.49 -27.01 35.45
N TRP A 827 8.49 -27.34 34.15
CA TRP A 827 9.34 -28.42 33.64
C TRP A 827 10.81 -28.07 33.63
N LEU A 828 11.18 -26.84 33.23
CA LEU A 828 12.57 -26.41 33.04
C LEU A 828 13.17 -25.72 34.28
N LYS A 829 12.36 -25.39 35.29
CA LYS A 829 12.75 -24.79 36.58
C LYS A 829 13.84 -23.73 36.46
N PRO A 830 13.59 -22.60 35.78
CA PRO A 830 14.62 -21.61 35.48
C PRO A 830 15.27 -20.94 36.70
N HIS A 831 14.61 -21.00 37.87
CA HIS A 831 15.15 -20.48 39.14
C HIS A 831 15.82 -21.55 40.02
N GLY A 832 16.06 -22.75 39.51
CA GLY A 832 16.60 -23.88 40.26
C GLY A 832 15.53 -24.67 41.05
N ARG A 833 16.00 -25.64 41.83
CA ARG A 833 15.11 -26.48 42.67
C ARG A 833 14.59 -25.70 43.87
#